data_069e4d410e103c3822d46a7fce1c9310
#
_entry.id   069e4d410e103c3822d46a7fce1c9310
#
_cell.length_a   1.000
_cell.length_b   1.000
_cell.length_c   1.000
_cell.angle_alpha   90.00
_cell.angle_beta   90.00
_cell.angle_gamma   90.00
#
_symmetry.space_group_name_H-M   'P 1'
#
loop_
_entity.id
_entity.type
_entity.pdbx_description
1 polymer ?
#
loop_
_entity_poly.entity_id
_entity_poly.type
_entity_poly.pdbx_seq_one_letter_code
_entity_poly.pdbx_strand_id
1 'polypeptide(L)'
;MAGDMWGALAGYEQARRLSRDPSYWQPLASIYLDLEMNAHALHALRQVLKRGLGGEAIDDTRATITWLEQKMTEVAQALQLPTSRIERGLRHLENGNRALQQGDFRACITANRQAIKLLSDWPPPRNNLSLALFFDGQPNQAIAAARQVLSRAPDNIQALGNAIRFLAWTGQEKEARVLWSRLRVIEPQHADDRLKTAEAAAILHDDEKVLSLLDPLDKWEVAQEGMSEQQQRVQFFLAVAEANLGKRTAQRRLKALKDGVPWAGELLRALEAGRPGPGWSHRFPYFHSTELVTRRRMEEFVELVSQQDKISPQRFQSQMTRFVARVPQIVLVAEKLIWEENEPEAGIGILKTVGTSAAYTALRRFGLGQVGDDEVRMQALYGLLEAGQIAQDETVRFWNQGEWREIQLRQYEVSDEPKSEYTREVADLMNRGLQSFQRDDHAEAERLFRRALDLDPDAKEACNNLGTIYARRDEHRQAREMFQAALEIDPLYVLPRCNLATYLLDDDDVEGAIAMLLPLADVTRFHPQEMAFYAYIQARISIHQEDYEAARNALEAALEAWPGYEMAEDLLERLQALSTIRTGFRSLFERQRKRDRAKRLRLQTKLSTLDPSLAEALPLYTKDVLTGMARVILPYGGWSGLRKGELLEKIVEELKHANIVERLVAQLSGTERAALYQVLASGGHMSWHGFDAQYGNDLEESQHWQYHKPKTTMGRLRLRGLLVETTVDDELMVAVPLDLRQVLRESLTEA
;
A
#
# COMPACT_ATOMS: atom_id res chain seq x y z
N MET A 1 35.83 16.79 -5.40
CA MET A 1 35.63 17.67 -4.25
C MET A 1 34.66 18.81 -4.62
N ALA A 2 33.36 18.48 -4.65
CA ALA A 2 32.32 19.52 -4.57
C ALA A 2 32.14 19.82 -3.09
N GLY A 3 33.08 20.63 -2.55
CA GLY A 3 32.97 21.10 -1.18
C GLY A 3 31.70 21.88 -0.98
N ASP A 4 31.18 21.90 0.23
CA ASP A 4 30.01 22.67 0.64
C ASP A 4 30.22 24.18 0.31
N MET A 5 29.94 24.53 -0.95
CA MET A 5 30.10 25.92 -1.42
C MET A 5 29.14 26.87 -0.68
N TRP A 6 27.98 26.38 -0.25
CA TRP A 6 27.05 27.17 0.55
C TRP A 6 27.57 27.41 1.96
N GLY A 7 28.21 26.43 2.59
CA GLY A 7 28.91 26.59 3.86
C GLY A 7 30.09 27.54 3.77
N ALA A 8 30.87 27.40 2.69
CA ALA A 8 31.97 28.33 2.40
C ALA A 8 31.47 29.78 2.22
N LEU A 9 30.41 29.98 1.43
CA LEU A 9 29.78 31.29 1.23
C LEU A 9 29.34 31.90 2.56
N ALA A 10 28.63 31.14 3.39
CA ALA A 10 28.14 31.58 4.69
C ALA A 10 29.32 31.99 5.60
N GLY A 11 30.41 31.19 5.63
CA GLY A 11 31.61 31.46 6.38
C GLY A 11 32.29 32.75 5.94
N TYR A 12 32.50 32.95 4.65
CA TYR A 12 33.12 34.15 4.13
C TYR A 12 32.26 35.42 4.31
N GLU A 13 30.92 35.32 4.14
CA GLU A 13 30.02 36.44 4.43
C GLU A 13 30.05 36.81 5.91
N GLN A 14 30.10 35.85 6.83
CA GLN A 14 30.19 36.07 8.26
C GLN A 14 31.55 36.68 8.62
N ALA A 15 32.66 36.14 8.11
CA ALA A 15 34.00 36.64 8.33
C ALA A 15 34.12 38.13 7.88
N ARG A 16 33.58 38.45 6.69
CA ARG A 16 33.54 39.82 6.19
C ARG A 16 32.74 40.78 7.08
N ARG A 17 31.63 40.29 7.67
CA ARG A 17 30.83 41.11 8.61
C ARG A 17 31.58 41.40 9.90
N LEU A 18 32.36 40.44 10.38
CA LEU A 18 33.06 40.54 11.69
C LEU A 18 34.37 41.28 11.59
N SER A 19 35.22 41.03 10.60
CA SER A 19 36.58 41.56 10.55
C SER A 19 36.74 42.81 9.68
N ARG A 20 35.83 43.14 8.79
CA ARG A 20 35.91 44.19 7.76
C ARG A 20 37.13 44.09 6.82
N ASP A 21 37.86 42.97 6.86
CA ASP A 21 39.02 42.72 6.02
C ASP A 21 38.61 42.73 4.54
N PRO A 22 39.22 43.60 3.72
CA PRO A 22 38.87 43.66 2.30
C PRO A 22 39.30 42.44 1.52
N SER A 23 40.20 41.59 1.98
CA SER A 23 40.63 40.36 1.31
C SER A 23 39.51 39.35 1.09
N TYR A 24 38.45 39.39 1.91
CA TYR A 24 37.30 38.48 1.74
C TYR A 24 36.46 38.74 0.45
N TRP A 25 36.60 39.88 -0.20
CA TRP A 25 35.83 40.16 -1.41
C TRP A 25 36.20 39.27 -2.61
N GLN A 26 37.48 38.89 -2.74
CA GLN A 26 37.93 38.06 -3.86
C GLN A 26 37.40 36.64 -3.79
N PRO A 27 37.54 35.88 -2.67
CA PRO A 27 36.91 34.55 -2.57
C PRO A 27 35.37 34.61 -2.62
N LEU A 28 34.73 35.65 -2.06
CA LEU A 28 33.29 35.84 -2.20
C LEU A 28 32.86 36.01 -3.67
N ALA A 29 33.63 36.80 -4.46
CA ALA A 29 33.30 36.98 -5.88
C ALA A 29 33.37 35.64 -6.65
N SER A 30 34.42 34.84 -6.40
CA SER A 30 34.58 33.54 -7.01
C SER A 30 33.40 32.62 -6.66
N ILE A 31 33.07 32.48 -5.36
CA ILE A 31 31.96 31.61 -4.91
C ILE A 31 30.62 32.10 -5.47
N TYR A 32 30.37 33.41 -5.55
CA TYR A 32 29.16 33.95 -6.15
C TYR A 32 29.06 33.62 -7.64
N LEU A 33 30.19 33.65 -8.39
CA LEU A 33 30.20 33.22 -9.81
C LEU A 33 29.91 31.73 -9.96
N ASP A 34 30.57 30.89 -9.14
CA ASP A 34 30.37 29.44 -9.16
C ASP A 34 28.93 29.04 -8.81
N LEU A 35 28.26 29.86 -7.96
CA LEU A 35 26.84 29.68 -7.59
C LEU A 35 25.86 30.44 -8.50
N GLU A 36 26.35 31.01 -9.62
CA GLU A 36 25.56 31.81 -10.56
C GLU A 36 24.82 33.02 -9.94
N MET A 37 25.32 33.53 -8.80
CA MET A 37 24.80 34.71 -8.11
C MET A 37 25.40 35.99 -8.74
N ASN A 38 25.08 36.22 -9.98
CA ASN A 38 25.70 37.20 -10.87
C ASN A 38 25.67 38.66 -10.35
N ALA A 39 24.56 39.05 -9.72
CA ALA A 39 24.42 40.41 -9.16
C ALA A 39 25.22 40.58 -7.83
N HIS A 40 25.37 39.52 -7.04
CA HIS A 40 26.29 39.50 -5.89
C HIS A 40 27.75 39.48 -6.35
N ALA A 41 28.06 38.65 -7.36
CA ALA A 41 29.40 38.58 -7.96
C ALA A 41 29.84 39.94 -8.49
N LEU A 42 29.00 40.62 -9.28
CA LEU A 42 29.28 41.96 -9.79
C LEU A 42 29.56 42.95 -8.68
N HIS A 43 28.73 42.92 -7.62
CA HIS A 43 28.98 43.79 -6.45
C HIS A 43 30.33 43.48 -5.78
N ALA A 44 30.66 42.22 -5.57
CA ALA A 44 31.91 41.79 -4.94
C ALA A 44 33.13 42.17 -5.79
N LEU A 45 33.09 41.89 -7.11
CA LEU A 45 34.17 42.23 -8.05
C LEU A 45 34.45 43.77 -8.09
N ARG A 46 33.38 44.58 -8.09
CA ARG A 46 33.53 46.04 -8.00
C ARG A 46 34.21 46.46 -6.68
N GLN A 47 33.96 45.73 -5.58
CA GLN A 47 34.67 45.99 -4.31
C GLN A 47 36.14 45.56 -4.37
N VAL A 48 36.47 44.46 -5.10
CA VAL A 48 37.85 44.04 -5.35
C VAL A 48 38.61 45.14 -6.09
N LEU A 49 38.11 45.65 -7.21
CA LEU A 49 38.74 46.73 -7.98
C LEU A 49 38.89 48.03 -7.15
N LYS A 50 37.81 48.45 -6.49
CA LYS A 50 37.80 49.68 -5.67
C LYS A 50 38.90 49.70 -4.59
N ARG A 51 39.33 48.53 -4.11
CA ARG A 51 40.31 48.35 -3.05
C ARG A 51 41.69 47.94 -3.54
N GLY A 52 41.86 47.84 -4.85
CA GLY A 52 43.13 47.46 -5.46
C GLY A 52 43.59 46.03 -5.18
N LEU A 53 42.61 45.09 -4.98
CA LEU A 53 42.89 43.70 -4.60
C LEU A 53 43.08 42.76 -5.80
N GLY A 54 43.00 43.26 -7.03
CA GLY A 54 43.00 42.43 -8.24
C GLY A 54 44.34 41.80 -8.62
N GLY A 55 45.47 42.32 -8.13
CA GLY A 55 46.78 41.80 -8.45
C GLY A 55 47.02 41.61 -9.96
N GLU A 56 47.67 40.50 -10.32
CA GLU A 56 47.91 40.11 -11.74
C GLU A 56 46.61 39.77 -12.48
N ALA A 57 45.53 39.40 -11.80
CA ALA A 57 44.23 39.07 -12.39
C ALA A 57 43.28 40.28 -12.56
N ILE A 58 43.79 41.51 -12.53
CA ILE A 58 42.96 42.71 -12.56
C ILE A 58 42.22 42.85 -13.88
N ASP A 59 42.84 42.44 -15.01
CA ASP A 59 42.25 42.54 -16.34
C ASP A 59 41.16 41.47 -16.53
N ASP A 60 41.31 40.26 -16.02
CA ASP A 60 40.27 39.23 -15.99
C ASP A 60 39.08 39.67 -15.10
N THR A 61 39.37 40.32 -13.98
CA THR A 61 38.35 40.91 -13.11
C THR A 61 37.54 42.00 -13.85
N ARG A 62 38.19 42.85 -14.62
CA ARG A 62 37.54 43.89 -15.44
C ARG A 62 36.69 43.27 -16.57
N ALA A 63 37.24 42.27 -17.26
CA ALA A 63 36.50 41.55 -18.33
C ALA A 63 35.23 40.90 -17.75
N THR A 64 35.32 40.22 -16.60
CA THR A 64 34.17 39.60 -15.93
C THR A 64 33.14 40.64 -15.51
N ILE A 65 33.56 41.79 -14.98
CA ILE A 65 32.64 42.89 -14.65
C ILE A 65 31.92 43.37 -15.87
N THR A 66 32.64 43.62 -16.99
CA THR A 66 32.05 44.11 -18.23
C THR A 66 30.99 43.10 -18.77
N TRP A 67 31.31 41.82 -18.71
CA TRP A 67 30.35 40.78 -19.15
C TRP A 67 29.09 40.74 -18.23
N LEU A 68 29.26 40.83 -16.89
CA LEU A 68 28.14 40.89 -15.98
C LEU A 68 27.27 42.15 -16.17
N GLU A 69 27.93 43.29 -16.35
CA GLU A 69 27.25 44.59 -16.64
C GLU A 69 26.48 44.57 -17.94
N GLN A 70 27.00 43.90 -18.97
CA GLN A 70 26.28 43.71 -20.22
C GLN A 70 25.02 42.86 -19.96
N LYS A 71 25.11 41.72 -19.27
CA LYS A 71 23.94 40.91 -18.88
C LYS A 71 22.91 41.72 -18.11
N MET A 72 23.34 42.54 -17.14
CA MET A 72 22.41 43.41 -16.39
C MET A 72 21.72 44.43 -17.29
N THR A 73 22.45 44.94 -18.27
CA THR A 73 21.93 45.92 -19.24
C THR A 73 20.91 45.30 -20.19
N GLU A 74 21.15 44.08 -20.66
CA GLU A 74 20.21 43.32 -21.46
C GLU A 74 18.86 43.11 -20.71
N VAL A 75 18.92 42.71 -19.45
CA VAL A 75 17.70 42.56 -18.60
C VAL A 75 17.05 43.93 -18.38
N ALA A 76 17.85 45.00 -18.18
CA ALA A 76 17.35 46.37 -17.98
C ALA A 76 16.59 46.88 -19.20
N GLN A 77 17.11 46.61 -20.41
CA GLN A 77 16.45 46.94 -21.68
C GLN A 77 15.16 46.19 -21.87
N ALA A 78 15.19 44.85 -21.62
CA ALA A 78 14.02 43.99 -21.76
C ALA A 78 12.88 44.41 -20.82
N LEU A 79 13.19 44.83 -19.61
CA LEU A 79 12.21 45.25 -18.62
C LEU A 79 11.94 46.76 -18.61
N GLN A 80 12.63 47.52 -19.42
CA GLN A 80 12.54 48.99 -19.48
C GLN A 80 12.75 49.65 -18.11
N LEU A 81 13.72 49.17 -17.35
CA LEU A 81 14.04 49.62 -15.99
C LEU A 81 15.49 50.07 -15.92
N PRO A 82 15.85 51.01 -15.00
CA PRO A 82 17.24 51.41 -14.79
C PRO A 82 18.10 50.22 -14.31
N THR A 83 19.33 50.09 -14.83
CA THR A 83 20.26 48.98 -14.51
C THR A 83 20.51 48.87 -12.99
N SER A 84 20.61 50.00 -12.29
CA SER A 84 20.78 50.02 -10.81
C SER A 84 19.60 49.43 -10.05
N ARG A 85 18.38 49.50 -10.64
CA ARG A 85 17.17 48.89 -10.08
C ARG A 85 17.15 47.38 -10.38
N ILE A 86 17.60 46.98 -11.57
CA ILE A 86 17.77 45.59 -11.94
C ILE A 86 18.77 44.90 -11.01
N GLU A 87 19.95 45.47 -10.85
CA GLU A 87 21.00 44.89 -9.99
C GLU A 87 20.53 44.66 -8.55
N ARG A 88 19.83 45.64 -7.95
CA ARG A 88 19.25 45.48 -6.62
C ARG A 88 18.15 44.39 -6.56
N GLY A 89 17.27 44.35 -7.58
CA GLY A 89 16.21 43.38 -7.68
C GLY A 89 16.75 41.98 -7.86
N LEU A 90 17.77 41.79 -8.71
CA LEU A 90 18.44 40.51 -8.92
C LEU A 90 19.13 40.00 -7.66
N ARG A 91 19.83 40.86 -6.89
CA ARG A 91 20.40 40.42 -5.61
C ARG A 91 19.35 39.87 -4.63
N HIS A 92 18.16 40.48 -4.59
CA HIS A 92 17.08 39.92 -3.79
C HIS A 92 16.56 38.60 -4.36
N LEU A 93 16.48 38.45 -5.66
CA LEU A 93 16.09 37.19 -6.30
C LEU A 93 17.10 36.08 -6.00
N GLU A 94 18.40 36.35 -6.15
CA GLU A 94 19.49 35.42 -5.86
C GLU A 94 19.46 34.96 -4.38
N ASN A 95 19.22 35.90 -3.44
CA ASN A 95 18.97 35.53 -2.05
C ASN A 95 17.73 34.65 -1.88
N GLY A 96 16.69 34.91 -2.65
CA GLY A 96 15.49 34.08 -2.67
C GLY A 96 15.78 32.66 -3.20
N ASN A 97 16.56 32.53 -4.28
CA ASN A 97 16.98 31.25 -4.84
C ASN A 97 17.80 30.44 -3.84
N ARG A 98 18.79 31.09 -3.19
CA ARG A 98 19.60 30.48 -2.14
C ARG A 98 18.72 29.94 -1.00
N ALA A 99 17.84 30.79 -0.49
CA ALA A 99 16.92 30.40 0.60
C ALA A 99 15.99 29.25 0.19
N LEU A 100 15.54 29.22 -1.06
CA LEU A 100 14.72 28.13 -1.61
C LEU A 100 15.48 26.79 -1.63
N GLN A 101 16.73 26.80 -2.11
CA GLN A 101 17.59 25.61 -2.13
C GLN A 101 17.93 25.09 -0.72
N GLN A 102 18.04 26.01 0.25
CA GLN A 102 18.28 25.66 1.66
C GLN A 102 17.00 25.27 2.42
N GLY A 103 15.82 25.32 1.79
CA GLY A 103 14.54 25.03 2.43
C GLY A 103 14.07 26.13 3.41
N ASP A 104 14.73 27.31 3.42
CA ASP A 104 14.28 28.47 4.20
C ASP A 104 13.21 29.26 3.43
N PHE A 105 11.99 28.71 3.44
CA PHE A 105 10.88 29.31 2.71
C PHE A 105 10.50 30.71 3.20
N ARG A 106 10.72 31.03 4.49
CA ARG A 106 10.41 32.35 5.04
C ARG A 106 11.41 33.41 4.55
N ALA A 107 12.67 33.09 4.53
CA ALA A 107 13.69 33.96 3.93
C ALA A 107 13.45 34.12 2.43
N CYS A 108 13.11 33.04 1.73
CA CYS A 108 12.75 33.05 0.31
C CYS A 108 11.55 33.98 0.03
N ILE A 109 10.46 33.88 0.80
CA ILE A 109 9.27 34.75 0.68
C ILE A 109 9.68 36.21 0.87
N THR A 110 10.48 36.49 1.89
CA THR A 110 10.91 37.87 2.21
C THR A 110 11.75 38.45 1.08
N ALA A 111 12.74 37.71 0.60
CA ALA A 111 13.62 38.13 -0.49
C ALA A 111 12.88 38.35 -1.79
N ASN A 112 12.01 37.43 -2.20
CA ASN A 112 11.25 37.56 -3.42
C ASN A 112 10.22 38.70 -3.36
N ARG A 113 9.60 38.97 -2.22
CA ARG A 113 8.75 40.16 -2.03
C ARG A 113 9.50 41.47 -2.25
N GLN A 114 10.77 41.54 -1.82
CA GLN A 114 11.63 42.73 -2.09
C GLN A 114 12.03 42.80 -3.59
N ALA A 115 12.36 41.65 -4.20
CA ALA A 115 12.61 41.59 -5.62
C ALA A 115 11.40 42.09 -6.45
N ILE A 116 10.17 41.66 -6.11
CA ILE A 116 8.93 42.05 -6.76
C ILE A 116 8.68 43.57 -6.67
N LYS A 117 9.01 44.22 -5.56
CA LYS A 117 8.90 45.70 -5.44
C LYS A 117 9.79 46.43 -6.45
N LEU A 118 10.92 45.85 -6.82
CA LEU A 118 11.89 46.42 -7.75
C LEU A 118 11.62 45.92 -9.21
N LEU A 119 11.14 44.70 -9.37
CA LEU A 119 10.98 44.00 -10.66
C LEU A 119 9.53 43.52 -10.82
N SER A 120 8.57 44.46 -10.76
CA SER A 120 7.11 44.16 -10.63
C SER A 120 6.56 43.29 -11.74
N ASP A 121 7.05 43.41 -12.95
CA ASP A 121 6.50 42.75 -14.13
C ASP A 121 7.31 41.51 -14.58
N TRP A 122 8.41 41.24 -13.88
CA TRP A 122 9.26 40.09 -14.18
C TRP A 122 8.78 38.84 -13.45
N PRO A 123 8.49 37.71 -14.18
CA PRO A 123 7.91 36.49 -13.61
C PRO A 123 8.74 35.77 -12.54
N PRO A 124 10.10 35.61 -12.65
CA PRO A 124 10.87 34.72 -11.79
C PRO A 124 10.69 34.98 -10.28
N PRO A 125 10.70 36.22 -9.75
CA PRO A 125 10.50 36.41 -8.31
C PRO A 125 9.12 35.96 -7.82
N ARG A 126 8.06 36.06 -8.66
CA ARG A 126 6.73 35.57 -8.31
C ARG A 126 6.61 34.06 -8.41
N ASN A 127 7.29 33.43 -9.36
CA ASN A 127 7.36 31.99 -9.48
C ASN A 127 8.00 31.38 -8.23
N ASN A 128 9.12 31.93 -7.78
CA ASN A 128 9.80 31.49 -6.56
C ASN A 128 8.97 31.80 -5.30
N LEU A 129 8.34 32.97 -5.25
CA LEU A 129 7.42 33.31 -4.17
C LEU A 129 6.26 32.31 -4.08
N SER A 130 5.68 31.93 -5.21
CA SER A 130 4.57 30.96 -5.22
C SER A 130 4.99 29.60 -4.67
N LEU A 131 6.18 29.12 -5.06
CA LEU A 131 6.72 27.84 -4.58
C LEU A 131 7.04 27.91 -3.07
N ALA A 132 7.69 28.97 -2.61
CA ALA A 132 8.00 29.16 -1.20
C ALA A 132 6.75 29.29 -0.32
N LEU A 133 5.73 29.99 -0.79
CA LEU A 133 4.45 30.10 -0.09
C LEU A 133 3.77 28.73 0.07
N PHE A 134 3.81 27.88 -0.95
CA PHE A 134 3.23 26.55 -0.88
C PHE A 134 3.89 25.71 0.22
N PHE A 135 5.20 25.60 0.20
CA PHE A 135 5.95 24.81 1.19
C PHE A 135 6.00 25.46 2.59
N ASP A 136 5.80 26.78 2.69
CA ASP A 136 5.57 27.45 4.00
C ASP A 136 4.13 27.27 4.55
N GLY A 137 3.25 26.53 3.86
CA GLY A 137 1.90 26.24 4.30
C GLY A 137 0.91 27.40 4.04
N GLN A 138 1.05 28.07 2.90
CA GLN A 138 0.16 29.13 2.43
C GLN A 138 -0.37 28.82 1.02
N PRO A 139 -1.05 27.65 0.80
CA PRO A 139 -1.37 27.14 -0.52
C PRO A 139 -2.26 28.10 -1.34
N ASN A 140 -3.23 28.74 -0.71
CA ASN A 140 -4.10 29.70 -1.39
C ASN A 140 -3.32 30.93 -1.91
N GLN A 141 -2.37 31.43 -1.13
CA GLN A 141 -1.51 32.54 -1.56
C GLN A 141 -0.53 32.09 -2.65
N ALA A 142 -0.04 30.85 -2.59
CA ALA A 142 0.81 30.26 -3.63
C ALA A 142 0.08 30.19 -4.97
N ILE A 143 -1.15 29.66 -4.98
CA ILE A 143 -2.00 29.60 -6.19
C ILE A 143 -2.29 31.01 -6.71
N ALA A 144 -2.63 31.96 -5.81
CA ALA A 144 -2.87 33.34 -6.21
C ALA A 144 -1.63 33.98 -6.84
N ALA A 145 -0.44 33.76 -6.28
CA ALA A 145 0.81 34.28 -6.84
C ALA A 145 1.11 33.71 -8.24
N ALA A 146 0.92 32.40 -8.45
CA ALA A 146 1.04 31.76 -9.77
C ALA A 146 0.00 32.34 -10.77
N ARG A 147 -1.25 32.49 -10.38
CA ARG A 147 -2.31 33.12 -11.20
C ARG A 147 -2.00 34.57 -11.57
N GLN A 148 -1.34 35.35 -10.70
CA GLN A 148 -0.88 36.68 -11.01
C GLN A 148 0.18 36.71 -12.13
N VAL A 149 1.06 35.71 -12.18
CA VAL A 149 1.98 35.57 -13.32
C VAL A 149 1.20 35.25 -14.58
N LEU A 150 0.31 34.26 -14.51
CA LEU A 150 -0.46 33.79 -15.67
C LEU A 150 -1.44 34.85 -16.23
N SER A 151 -1.87 35.82 -15.43
CA SER A 151 -2.69 36.93 -15.93
C SER A 151 -1.93 37.90 -16.87
N ARG A 152 -0.58 37.94 -16.77
CA ARG A 152 0.30 38.79 -17.56
C ARG A 152 1.10 38.02 -18.61
N ALA A 153 1.49 36.80 -18.25
CA ALA A 153 2.23 35.88 -19.10
C ALA A 153 1.51 34.53 -19.11
N PRO A 154 0.46 34.37 -19.93
CA PRO A 154 -0.41 33.20 -19.93
C PRO A 154 0.33 31.88 -20.20
N ASP A 155 1.41 31.92 -20.97
CA ASP A 155 2.18 30.74 -21.38
C ASP A 155 3.46 30.54 -20.56
N ASN A 156 3.56 31.19 -19.38
CA ASN A 156 4.71 31.00 -18.51
C ASN A 156 4.73 29.58 -17.93
N ILE A 157 5.65 28.76 -18.43
CA ILE A 157 5.78 27.33 -18.10
C ILE A 157 5.97 27.13 -16.59
N GLN A 158 6.81 27.93 -15.94
CA GLN A 158 7.09 27.82 -14.51
C GLN A 158 5.84 28.11 -13.66
N ALA A 159 5.06 29.13 -14.01
CA ALA A 159 3.82 29.45 -13.31
C ALA A 159 2.73 28.41 -13.56
N LEU A 160 2.59 27.90 -14.79
CA LEU A 160 1.65 26.81 -15.10
C LEU A 160 2.02 25.54 -14.34
N GLY A 161 3.30 25.12 -14.35
CA GLY A 161 3.76 23.96 -13.63
C GLY A 161 3.58 24.07 -12.12
N ASN A 162 3.86 25.23 -11.54
CA ASN A 162 3.61 25.50 -10.11
C ASN A 162 2.12 25.44 -9.78
N ALA A 163 1.26 26.08 -10.56
CA ALA A 163 -0.18 26.07 -10.34
C ALA A 163 -0.76 24.65 -10.45
N ILE A 164 -0.34 23.86 -11.47
CA ILE A 164 -0.74 22.46 -11.62
C ILE A 164 -0.36 21.65 -10.39
N ARG A 165 0.89 21.77 -9.92
CA ARG A 165 1.36 21.09 -8.71
C ARG A 165 0.51 21.45 -7.50
N PHE A 166 0.31 22.73 -7.25
CA PHE A 166 -0.42 23.19 -6.06
C PHE A 166 -1.87 22.74 -6.07
N LEU A 167 -2.56 22.86 -7.22
CA LEU A 167 -3.93 22.43 -7.39
C LEU A 167 -4.08 20.92 -7.22
N ALA A 168 -3.23 20.12 -7.88
CA ALA A 168 -3.29 18.66 -7.79
C ALA A 168 -3.02 18.18 -6.36
N TRP A 169 -1.97 18.71 -5.71
CA TRP A 169 -1.59 18.28 -4.36
C TRP A 169 -2.53 18.79 -3.26
N THR A 170 -3.42 19.72 -3.59
CA THR A 170 -4.48 20.20 -2.68
C THR A 170 -5.87 19.64 -3.04
N GLY A 171 -5.94 18.62 -3.90
CA GLY A 171 -7.18 17.94 -4.26
C GLY A 171 -8.04 18.62 -5.33
N GLN A 172 -7.51 19.67 -5.99
CA GLN A 172 -8.20 20.43 -7.03
C GLN A 172 -7.82 19.93 -8.43
N GLU A 173 -7.89 18.62 -8.64
CA GLU A 173 -7.38 17.95 -9.84
C GLU A 173 -8.05 18.44 -11.14
N LYS A 174 -9.35 18.73 -11.11
CA LYS A 174 -10.08 19.23 -12.29
C LYS A 174 -9.47 20.52 -12.81
N GLU A 175 -9.16 21.46 -11.93
CA GLU A 175 -8.53 22.73 -12.34
C GLU A 175 -7.09 22.51 -12.80
N ALA A 176 -6.35 21.61 -12.15
CA ALA A 176 -4.99 21.24 -12.58
C ALA A 176 -4.99 20.70 -14.02
N ARG A 177 -5.94 19.84 -14.39
CA ARG A 177 -6.10 19.29 -15.74
C ARG A 177 -6.44 20.35 -16.79
N VAL A 178 -7.21 21.38 -16.43
CA VAL A 178 -7.46 22.52 -17.33
C VAL A 178 -6.16 23.28 -17.62
N LEU A 179 -5.32 23.52 -16.62
CA LEU A 179 -4.02 24.17 -16.84
C LEU A 179 -3.06 23.25 -17.61
N TRP A 180 -3.12 21.94 -17.38
CA TRP A 180 -2.34 20.97 -18.10
C TRP A 180 -2.65 20.98 -19.62
N SER A 181 -3.89 21.06 -20.02
CA SER A 181 -4.27 21.13 -21.42
C SER A 181 -3.63 22.34 -22.14
N ARG A 182 -3.35 23.42 -21.40
CA ARG A 182 -2.61 24.58 -21.90
C ARG A 182 -1.10 24.35 -21.92
N LEU A 183 -0.53 23.84 -20.81
CA LEU A 183 0.91 23.61 -20.69
C LEU A 183 1.40 22.55 -21.67
N ARG A 184 0.62 21.50 -21.89
CA ARG A 184 0.98 20.33 -22.71
C ARG A 184 1.34 20.67 -24.17
N VAL A 185 0.79 21.77 -24.72
CA VAL A 185 0.98 22.20 -26.11
C VAL A 185 2.09 23.24 -26.25
N ILE A 186 2.62 23.79 -25.17
CA ILE A 186 3.73 24.75 -25.20
C ILE A 186 5.04 23.97 -25.39
N GLU A 187 5.81 24.34 -26.42
CA GLU A 187 7.13 23.77 -26.67
C GLU A 187 8.19 24.42 -25.77
N PRO A 188 8.76 23.66 -24.81
CA PRO A 188 9.78 24.20 -23.93
C PRO A 188 11.10 24.44 -24.67
N GLN A 189 11.66 25.63 -24.48
CA GLN A 189 12.88 26.05 -25.18
C GLN A 189 14.16 25.67 -24.40
N HIS A 190 14.07 25.55 -23.07
CA HIS A 190 15.19 25.30 -22.17
C HIS A 190 15.01 23.98 -21.41
N ALA A 191 16.13 23.43 -20.91
CA ALA A 191 16.12 22.18 -20.13
C ALA A 191 15.24 22.28 -18.87
N ASP A 192 15.31 23.42 -18.16
CA ASP A 192 14.51 23.65 -16.96
C ASP A 192 13.00 23.68 -17.25
N ASP A 193 12.61 24.28 -18.39
CA ASP A 193 11.21 24.30 -18.81
C ASP A 193 10.72 22.90 -19.23
N ARG A 194 11.60 22.09 -19.86
CA ARG A 194 11.30 20.68 -20.16
C ARG A 194 11.07 19.88 -18.88
N LEU A 195 11.98 20.02 -17.91
CA LEU A 195 11.86 19.33 -16.62
C LEU A 195 10.60 19.78 -15.87
N LYS A 196 10.31 21.09 -15.88
CA LYS A 196 9.10 21.62 -15.23
C LYS A 196 7.80 21.12 -15.87
N THR A 197 7.78 21.02 -17.19
CA THR A 197 6.64 20.46 -17.92
C THR A 197 6.50 18.97 -17.67
N ALA A 198 7.63 18.22 -17.60
CA ALA A 198 7.64 16.81 -17.27
C ALA A 198 7.16 16.55 -15.83
N GLU A 199 7.53 17.41 -14.86
CA GLU A 199 6.99 17.32 -13.49
C GLU A 199 5.45 17.47 -13.46
N ALA A 200 4.91 18.42 -14.24
CA ALA A 200 3.46 18.60 -14.33
C ALA A 200 2.77 17.40 -15.03
N ALA A 201 3.40 16.83 -16.07
CA ALA A 201 2.96 15.61 -16.73
C ALA A 201 2.94 14.42 -15.75
N ALA A 202 4.02 14.26 -14.97
CA ALA A 202 4.16 13.21 -13.96
C ALA A 202 3.09 13.29 -12.85
N ILE A 203 2.77 14.49 -12.37
CA ILE A 203 1.72 14.74 -11.38
C ILE A 203 0.34 14.31 -11.91
N LEU A 204 0.09 14.50 -13.21
CA LEU A 204 -1.18 14.16 -13.85
C LEU A 204 -1.17 12.85 -14.62
N HIS A 205 -0.08 12.08 -14.46
CA HIS A 205 0.06 10.72 -15.00
C HIS A 205 0.09 10.60 -16.52
N ASP A 206 0.66 11.61 -17.20
CA ASP A 206 0.89 11.60 -18.66
C ASP A 206 2.30 11.06 -18.96
N ASP A 207 2.47 9.73 -18.82
CA ASP A 207 3.78 9.06 -18.94
C ASP A 207 4.41 9.24 -20.34
N GLU A 208 3.62 9.23 -21.41
CA GLU A 208 4.11 9.46 -22.77
C GLU A 208 4.71 10.86 -22.92
N LYS A 209 4.05 11.88 -22.34
CA LYS A 209 4.56 13.24 -22.39
C LYS A 209 5.82 13.40 -21.53
N VAL A 210 5.93 12.71 -20.38
CA VAL A 210 7.17 12.67 -19.59
C VAL A 210 8.33 12.17 -20.44
N LEU A 211 8.17 11.03 -21.12
CA LEU A 211 9.21 10.48 -22.00
C LEU A 211 9.58 11.45 -23.11
N SER A 212 8.60 11.98 -23.85
CA SER A 212 8.87 12.87 -24.99
C SER A 212 9.60 14.15 -24.60
N LEU A 213 9.38 14.65 -23.37
CA LEU A 213 10.03 15.86 -22.87
C LEU A 213 11.45 15.60 -22.37
N LEU A 214 11.69 14.45 -21.73
CA LEU A 214 12.95 14.16 -21.06
C LEU A 214 13.94 13.37 -21.93
N ASP A 215 13.47 12.65 -22.94
CA ASP A 215 14.31 11.92 -23.88
C ASP A 215 15.44 12.77 -24.49
N PRO A 216 15.22 14.04 -24.91
CA PRO A 216 16.29 14.90 -25.37
C PRO A 216 17.32 15.30 -24.28
N LEU A 217 17.01 15.13 -23.02
CA LEU A 217 17.88 15.38 -21.88
C LEU A 217 18.59 14.10 -21.38
N ASP A 218 18.29 12.96 -22.00
CA ASP A 218 18.86 11.68 -21.65
C ASP A 218 20.35 11.62 -22.03
N LYS A 219 21.22 11.75 -21.04
CA LYS A 219 22.68 11.63 -21.16
C LYS A 219 23.18 10.38 -20.48
N TRP A 220 22.46 9.25 -20.67
CA TRP A 220 22.76 7.99 -19.98
C TRP A 220 24.21 7.50 -20.16
N GLU A 221 24.79 7.66 -21.35
CA GLU A 221 26.15 7.21 -21.67
C GLU A 221 27.24 7.98 -20.93
N VAL A 222 26.95 9.23 -20.52
CA VAL A 222 27.89 10.10 -19.78
C VAL A 222 27.75 9.93 -18.25
N ALA A 223 26.69 9.30 -17.79
CA ALA A 223 26.24 9.34 -16.39
C ALA A 223 26.88 8.29 -15.46
N GLN A 224 27.85 7.51 -15.91
CA GLN A 224 28.47 6.45 -15.07
C GLN A 224 29.44 6.96 -14.01
N GLU A 225 29.91 8.20 -14.08
CA GLU A 225 30.82 8.83 -13.10
C GLU A 225 30.21 10.12 -12.52
N GLY A 226 29.28 9.96 -11.55
CA GLY A 226 28.83 11.07 -10.72
C GLY A 226 27.72 11.96 -11.33
N MET A 227 26.49 11.42 -11.43
CA MET A 227 25.30 12.20 -11.85
C MET A 227 25.02 13.35 -10.89
N SER A 228 24.76 14.55 -11.43
CA SER A 228 24.17 15.64 -10.65
C SER A 228 22.75 15.28 -10.17
N GLU A 229 22.28 15.92 -9.12
CA GLU A 229 20.91 15.71 -8.60
C GLU A 229 19.83 15.91 -9.68
N GLN A 230 20.01 16.91 -10.55
CA GLN A 230 19.10 17.15 -11.67
C GLN A 230 19.13 16.01 -12.69
N GLN A 231 20.31 15.45 -12.99
CA GLN A 231 20.43 14.30 -13.87
C GLN A 231 19.80 13.04 -13.25
N GLN A 232 20.00 12.79 -11.96
CA GLN A 232 19.35 11.69 -11.23
C GLN A 232 17.81 11.82 -11.31
N ARG A 233 17.28 13.03 -11.17
CA ARG A 233 15.84 13.28 -11.28
C ARG A 233 15.30 13.00 -12.68
N VAL A 234 16.01 13.44 -13.71
CA VAL A 234 15.65 13.14 -15.13
C VAL A 234 15.63 11.63 -15.36
N GLN A 235 16.70 10.93 -14.95
CA GLN A 235 16.80 9.48 -15.11
C GLN A 235 15.72 8.73 -14.33
N PHE A 236 15.40 9.20 -13.12
CA PHE A 236 14.34 8.60 -12.30
C PHE A 236 12.96 8.78 -12.96
N PHE A 237 12.65 9.97 -13.47
CA PHE A 237 11.38 10.21 -14.17
C PHE A 237 11.25 9.39 -15.45
N LEU A 238 12.32 9.25 -16.22
CA LEU A 238 12.36 8.37 -17.38
C LEU A 238 12.11 6.91 -16.97
N ALA A 239 12.77 6.45 -15.92
CA ALA A 239 12.61 5.09 -15.43
C ALA A 239 11.18 4.78 -14.99
N VAL A 240 10.54 5.71 -14.28
CA VAL A 240 9.14 5.56 -13.83
C VAL A 240 8.17 5.57 -15.01
N ALA A 241 8.34 6.50 -15.96
CA ALA A 241 7.52 6.56 -17.15
C ALA A 241 7.65 5.28 -17.99
N GLU A 242 8.89 4.78 -18.17
CA GLU A 242 9.16 3.53 -18.87
C GLU A 242 8.52 2.33 -18.16
N ALA A 243 8.57 2.27 -16.80
CA ALA A 243 7.93 1.23 -16.03
C ALA A 243 6.41 1.22 -16.20
N ASN A 244 5.77 2.40 -16.10
CA ASN A 244 4.34 2.56 -16.32
C ASN A 244 3.88 2.18 -17.73
N LEU A 245 4.74 2.34 -18.72
CA LEU A 245 4.49 1.97 -20.13
C LEU A 245 4.97 0.55 -20.47
N GLY A 246 5.41 -0.22 -19.49
CA GLY A 246 5.85 -1.61 -19.67
C GLY A 246 7.16 -1.78 -20.47
N LYS A 247 8.01 -0.73 -20.54
CA LYS A 247 9.28 -0.80 -21.27
C LYS A 247 10.36 -1.51 -20.46
N ARG A 248 11.09 -2.43 -21.09
CA ARG A 248 12.19 -3.20 -20.44
C ARG A 248 13.36 -2.33 -19.95
N THR A 249 13.56 -1.16 -20.55
CA THR A 249 14.63 -0.21 -20.19
C THR A 249 14.50 0.33 -18.76
N ALA A 250 13.27 0.39 -18.21
CA ALA A 250 12.99 0.84 -16.86
C ALA A 250 13.85 0.13 -15.80
N GLN A 251 13.96 -1.21 -15.87
CA GLN A 251 14.73 -2.01 -14.93
C GLN A 251 16.22 -1.61 -14.91
N ARG A 252 16.82 -1.38 -16.07
CA ARG A 252 18.23 -0.95 -16.19
C ARG A 252 18.44 0.41 -15.53
N ARG A 253 17.51 1.38 -15.75
CA ARG A 253 17.61 2.72 -15.15
C ARG A 253 17.44 2.66 -13.63
N LEU A 254 16.41 2.00 -13.12
CA LEU A 254 16.18 1.84 -11.67
C LEU A 254 17.37 1.17 -10.98
N LYS A 255 17.96 0.14 -11.61
CA LYS A 255 19.14 -0.54 -11.07
C LYS A 255 20.35 0.38 -10.93
N ALA A 256 20.54 1.31 -11.86
CA ALA A 256 21.65 2.27 -11.79
C ALA A 256 21.41 3.39 -10.77
N LEU A 257 20.15 3.69 -10.47
CA LEU A 257 19.74 4.75 -9.53
C LEU A 257 19.62 4.29 -8.08
N LYS A 258 19.56 2.98 -7.81
CA LYS A 258 19.22 2.41 -6.49
C LYS A 258 20.09 2.87 -5.33
N ASP A 259 21.37 3.20 -5.58
CA ASP A 259 22.33 3.60 -4.55
C ASP A 259 22.33 5.14 -4.35
N GLY A 260 21.86 5.92 -5.33
CA GLY A 260 21.79 7.39 -5.28
C GLY A 260 20.37 7.93 -4.99
N VAL A 261 19.34 7.17 -5.33
CA VAL A 261 17.93 7.52 -5.12
C VAL A 261 17.28 6.42 -4.28
N PRO A 262 17.09 6.62 -2.97
CA PRO A 262 16.63 5.56 -2.06
C PRO A 262 15.36 4.85 -2.50
N TRP A 263 14.41 5.59 -3.07
CA TRP A 263 13.13 5.11 -3.57
C TRP A 263 13.27 4.18 -4.81
N ALA A 264 14.30 4.39 -5.65
CA ALA A 264 14.50 3.59 -6.86
C ALA A 264 14.70 2.11 -6.60
N GLY A 265 15.33 1.74 -5.48
CA GLY A 265 15.53 0.36 -5.07
C GLY A 265 14.22 -0.38 -4.77
N GLU A 266 13.23 0.28 -4.22
CA GLU A 266 11.92 -0.28 -3.94
C GLU A 266 11.10 -0.47 -5.22
N LEU A 267 11.10 0.53 -6.10
CA LEU A 267 10.46 0.43 -7.41
C LEU A 267 11.08 -0.70 -8.25
N LEU A 268 12.40 -0.87 -8.18
CA LEU A 268 13.10 -1.97 -8.85
C LEU A 268 12.61 -3.34 -8.35
N ARG A 269 12.49 -3.52 -7.02
CA ARG A 269 11.97 -4.77 -6.44
C ARG A 269 10.54 -5.07 -6.89
N ALA A 270 9.69 -4.05 -6.95
CA ALA A 270 8.32 -4.20 -7.44
C ALA A 270 8.29 -4.62 -8.92
N LEU A 271 9.11 -3.96 -9.75
CA LEU A 271 9.23 -4.27 -11.18
C LEU A 271 9.79 -5.68 -11.42
N GLU A 272 10.83 -6.09 -10.69
CA GLU A 272 11.41 -7.44 -10.78
C GLU A 272 10.45 -8.54 -10.31
N ALA A 273 9.54 -8.20 -9.39
CA ALA A 273 8.45 -9.07 -8.96
C ALA A 273 7.27 -9.12 -9.95
N GLY A 274 7.33 -8.37 -11.06
CA GLY A 274 6.25 -8.30 -12.06
C GLY A 274 5.00 -7.57 -11.54
N ARG A 275 5.12 -6.72 -10.53
CA ARG A 275 4.00 -5.93 -9.98
C ARG A 275 3.76 -4.69 -10.83
N PRO A 276 2.50 -4.24 -10.94
CA PRO A 276 2.15 -3.01 -11.67
C PRO A 276 2.64 -1.74 -10.99
N GLY A 277 3.05 -1.83 -9.70
CA GLY A 277 3.59 -0.76 -8.88
C GLY A 277 4.09 -1.28 -7.54
N PRO A 278 4.67 -0.43 -6.69
CA PRO A 278 5.05 -0.77 -5.33
C PRO A 278 3.82 -0.90 -4.44
N GLY A 279 3.92 -1.66 -3.34
CA GLY A 279 2.81 -1.86 -2.41
C GLY A 279 1.57 -2.42 -3.11
N TRP A 280 0.45 -1.74 -2.96
CA TRP A 280 -0.83 -2.04 -3.61
C TRP A 280 -1.15 -1.11 -4.78
N SER A 281 -0.21 -0.30 -5.20
CA SER A 281 -0.39 0.64 -6.31
C SER A 281 -0.47 -0.10 -7.66
N HIS A 282 -1.34 0.41 -8.55
CA HIS A 282 -1.48 -0.07 -9.92
C HIS A 282 -0.54 0.60 -10.91
N ARG A 283 0.39 1.44 -10.40
CA ARG A 283 1.37 2.15 -11.20
C ARG A 283 2.60 2.52 -10.39
N PHE A 284 3.72 2.82 -11.04
CA PHE A 284 4.93 3.34 -10.44
C PHE A 284 4.80 4.84 -10.19
N PRO A 285 5.02 5.33 -8.94
CA PRO A 285 4.90 6.74 -8.58
C PRO A 285 6.16 7.53 -8.91
N TYR A 286 5.97 8.80 -9.31
CA TYR A 286 7.06 9.75 -9.58
C TYR A 286 7.56 10.48 -8.34
N PHE A 287 6.77 10.57 -7.30
CA PHE A 287 7.05 11.34 -6.09
C PHE A 287 6.86 10.46 -4.86
N HIS A 288 7.83 10.51 -3.96
CA HIS A 288 7.71 9.92 -2.63
C HIS A 288 6.88 10.82 -1.71
N SER A 289 6.27 10.26 -0.65
CA SER A 289 5.47 11.03 0.32
C SER A 289 6.27 12.18 0.95
N THR A 290 7.57 11.98 1.20
CA THR A 290 8.47 12.99 1.77
C THR A 290 8.71 14.21 0.88
N GLU A 291 8.40 14.12 -0.42
CA GLU A 291 8.49 15.25 -1.35
C GLU A 291 7.25 16.17 -1.31
N LEU A 292 6.13 15.65 -0.80
CA LEU A 292 4.84 16.37 -0.75
C LEU A 292 4.77 17.36 0.42
N VAL A 293 5.40 17.00 1.54
CA VAL A 293 5.39 17.79 2.78
C VAL A 293 6.81 17.94 3.30
N THR A 294 7.18 19.15 3.66
CA THR A 294 8.52 19.41 4.20
C THR A 294 8.70 18.74 5.57
N ARG A 295 9.93 18.32 5.88
CA ARG A 295 10.29 17.73 7.17
C ARG A 295 9.76 18.54 8.35
N ARG A 296 9.92 19.87 8.32
CA ARG A 296 9.43 20.78 9.36
C ARG A 296 7.91 20.69 9.55
N ARG A 297 7.14 20.55 8.46
CA ARG A 297 5.67 20.43 8.54
C ARG A 297 5.27 19.07 9.06
N MET A 298 6.02 18.04 8.74
CA MET A 298 5.81 16.71 9.31
C MET A 298 6.12 16.69 10.81
N GLU A 299 7.22 17.33 11.24
CA GLU A 299 7.54 17.50 12.65
C GLU A 299 6.42 18.27 13.41
N GLU A 300 5.88 19.35 12.81
CA GLU A 300 4.73 20.08 13.35
C GLU A 300 3.47 19.19 13.48
N PHE A 301 3.23 18.31 12.52
CA PHE A 301 2.13 17.34 12.59
C PHE A 301 2.32 16.36 13.74
N VAL A 302 3.50 15.74 13.83
CA VAL A 302 3.83 14.77 14.90
C VAL A 302 3.72 15.41 16.28
N GLU A 303 4.22 16.65 16.44
CA GLU A 303 4.10 17.39 17.69
C GLU A 303 2.62 17.64 18.05
N LEU A 304 1.78 18.02 17.07
CA LEU A 304 0.36 18.22 17.28
C LEU A 304 -0.32 16.92 17.72
N VAL A 305 -0.02 15.80 17.06
CA VAL A 305 -0.56 14.48 17.42
C VAL A 305 -0.14 14.07 18.84
N SER A 306 1.10 14.32 19.23
CA SER A 306 1.60 14.01 20.58
C SER A 306 0.91 14.79 21.72
N GLN A 307 0.12 15.81 21.37
CA GLN A 307 -0.68 16.59 22.31
C GLN A 307 -2.14 16.11 22.41
N GLN A 308 -2.55 15.12 21.63
CA GLN A 308 -3.94 14.67 21.54
C GLN A 308 -4.55 14.38 22.92
N ASP A 309 -3.84 13.61 23.77
CA ASP A 309 -4.31 13.22 25.08
C ASP A 309 -4.06 14.28 26.18
N LYS A 310 -3.34 15.37 25.84
CA LYS A 310 -2.95 16.43 26.79
C LYS A 310 -3.85 17.66 26.75
N ILE A 311 -4.69 17.77 25.73
CA ILE A 311 -5.61 18.90 25.51
C ILE A 311 -7.03 18.41 25.27
N SER A 312 -8.03 19.28 25.43
CA SER A 312 -9.42 18.88 25.15
C SER A 312 -9.63 18.50 23.67
N PRO A 313 -10.54 17.55 23.37
CA PRO A 313 -10.83 17.12 22.01
C PRO A 313 -11.18 18.27 21.06
N GLN A 314 -11.98 19.24 21.53
CA GLN A 314 -12.36 20.41 20.74
C GLN A 314 -11.15 21.30 20.38
N ARG A 315 -10.21 21.46 21.33
CA ARG A 315 -8.98 22.22 21.08
C ARG A 315 -8.07 21.50 20.10
N PHE A 316 -7.92 20.18 20.25
CA PHE A 316 -7.16 19.34 19.32
C PHE A 316 -7.73 19.47 17.91
N GLN A 317 -9.04 19.24 17.74
CA GLN A 317 -9.71 19.33 16.44
C GLN A 317 -9.56 20.73 15.80
N SER A 318 -9.66 21.80 16.59
CA SER A 318 -9.44 23.16 16.09
C SER A 318 -8.00 23.38 15.59
N GLN A 319 -7.00 22.84 16.29
CA GLN A 319 -5.61 22.94 15.88
C GLN A 319 -5.34 22.09 14.64
N MET A 320 -5.87 20.87 14.56
CA MET A 320 -5.77 19.98 13.42
C MET A 320 -6.41 20.60 12.17
N THR A 321 -7.59 21.16 12.28
CA THR A 321 -8.26 21.88 11.19
C THR A 321 -7.40 23.04 10.65
N ARG A 322 -6.76 23.79 11.54
CA ARG A 322 -5.82 24.87 11.14
C ARG A 322 -4.57 24.31 10.46
N PHE A 323 -4.06 23.19 10.94
CA PHE A 323 -2.91 22.52 10.32
C PHE A 323 -3.25 22.06 8.91
N VAL A 324 -4.35 21.32 8.74
CA VAL A 324 -4.80 20.81 7.43
C VAL A 324 -5.10 21.93 6.44
N ALA A 325 -5.67 23.04 6.89
CA ALA A 325 -5.88 24.21 6.03
C ALA A 325 -4.55 24.80 5.48
N ARG A 326 -3.44 24.62 6.19
CA ARG A 326 -2.10 25.04 5.76
C ARG A 326 -1.35 23.95 4.98
N VAL A 327 -1.62 22.68 5.26
CA VAL A 327 -0.94 21.52 4.69
C VAL A 327 -1.98 20.49 4.20
N PRO A 328 -2.84 20.84 3.25
CA PRO A 328 -3.91 19.92 2.80
C PRO A 328 -3.38 18.66 2.12
N GLN A 329 -2.18 18.70 1.58
CA GLN A 329 -1.50 17.54 0.98
C GLN A 329 -1.13 16.44 1.98
N ILE A 330 -1.37 16.62 3.29
CA ILE A 330 -1.18 15.56 4.31
C ILE A 330 -2.08 14.35 4.03
N VAL A 331 -3.25 14.56 3.44
CA VAL A 331 -4.15 13.47 3.02
C VAL A 331 -3.51 12.66 1.90
N LEU A 332 -2.89 13.32 0.91
CA LEU A 332 -2.18 12.63 -0.18
C LEU A 332 -0.94 11.88 0.33
N VAL A 333 -0.23 12.41 1.34
CA VAL A 333 0.85 11.68 2.04
C VAL A 333 0.30 10.37 2.61
N ALA A 334 -0.81 10.43 3.34
CA ALA A 334 -1.41 9.25 3.94
C ALA A 334 -1.86 8.21 2.89
N GLU A 335 -2.45 8.68 1.78
CA GLU A 335 -2.80 7.79 0.66
C GLU A 335 -1.56 7.11 0.05
N LYS A 336 -0.44 7.82 -0.11
CA LYS A 336 0.81 7.21 -0.60
C LYS A 336 1.36 6.15 0.36
N LEU A 337 1.33 6.41 1.66
CA LEU A 337 1.72 5.42 2.67
C LEU A 337 0.87 4.13 2.54
N ILE A 338 -0.44 4.27 2.33
CA ILE A 338 -1.35 3.13 2.17
C ILE A 338 -1.07 2.37 0.87
N TRP A 339 -1.01 3.09 -0.26
CA TRP A 339 -1.04 2.45 -1.57
C TRP A 339 0.34 2.12 -2.14
N GLU A 340 1.36 2.93 -1.84
CA GLU A 340 2.64 2.93 -2.55
C GLU A 340 3.84 2.56 -1.66
N GLU A 341 3.81 2.91 -0.36
CA GLU A 341 4.98 2.84 0.51
C GLU A 341 4.94 1.69 1.53
N ASN A 342 3.93 0.81 1.44
CA ASN A 342 3.76 -0.36 2.30
C ASN A 342 3.73 -0.04 3.81
N GLU A 343 3.18 1.14 4.16
CA GLU A 343 2.98 1.63 5.53
C GLU A 343 1.50 1.99 5.77
N PRO A 344 0.58 1.04 5.51
CA PRO A 344 -0.85 1.36 5.49
C PRO A 344 -1.40 1.77 6.85
N GLU A 345 -0.90 1.18 7.95
CA GLU A 345 -1.34 1.52 9.31
C GLU A 345 -0.99 2.97 9.65
N ALA A 346 0.20 3.43 9.26
CA ALA A 346 0.60 4.83 9.44
C ALA A 346 -0.30 5.76 8.60
N GLY A 347 -0.60 5.40 7.36
CA GLY A 347 -1.50 6.15 6.49
C GLY A 347 -2.92 6.23 7.06
N ILE A 348 -3.49 5.11 7.51
CA ILE A 348 -4.81 5.06 8.16
C ILE A 348 -4.81 5.93 9.43
N GLY A 349 -3.77 5.80 10.27
CA GLY A 349 -3.61 6.61 11.48
C GLY A 349 -3.61 8.12 11.19
N ILE A 350 -2.88 8.55 10.16
CA ILE A 350 -2.90 9.95 9.71
C ILE A 350 -4.31 10.37 9.27
N LEU A 351 -5.00 9.58 8.45
CA LEU A 351 -6.34 9.92 7.95
C LEU A 351 -7.38 10.01 9.08
N LYS A 352 -7.34 9.08 10.03
CA LYS A 352 -8.18 9.12 11.24
C LYS A 352 -7.94 10.40 12.03
N THR A 353 -6.68 10.73 12.29
CA THR A 353 -6.30 11.89 13.09
C THR A 353 -6.63 13.22 12.40
N VAL A 354 -6.44 13.29 11.08
CA VAL A 354 -6.78 14.46 10.25
C VAL A 354 -8.28 14.74 10.25
N GLY A 355 -9.13 13.72 10.18
CA GLY A 355 -10.57 13.82 10.40
C GLY A 355 -11.32 14.78 9.48
N THR A 356 -10.87 14.96 8.24
CA THR A 356 -11.55 15.79 7.24
C THR A 356 -12.39 14.97 6.29
N SER A 357 -13.34 15.59 5.58
CA SER A 357 -14.14 14.92 4.55
C SER A 357 -13.28 14.23 3.48
N ALA A 358 -12.14 14.83 3.10
CA ALA A 358 -11.19 14.22 2.16
C ALA A 358 -10.53 12.98 2.77
N ALA A 359 -10.12 13.04 4.04
CA ALA A 359 -9.53 11.91 4.76
C ALA A 359 -10.53 10.74 4.90
N TYR A 360 -11.79 11.03 5.27
CA TYR A 360 -12.83 10.01 5.35
C TYR A 360 -13.18 9.42 3.98
N THR A 361 -13.13 10.22 2.91
CA THR A 361 -13.30 9.70 1.54
C THR A 361 -12.18 8.74 1.17
N ALA A 362 -10.94 9.05 1.54
CA ALA A 362 -9.78 8.18 1.31
C ALA A 362 -9.88 6.87 2.12
N LEU A 363 -10.25 6.94 3.41
CA LEU A 363 -10.49 5.77 4.25
C LEU A 363 -11.61 4.88 3.69
N ARG A 364 -12.73 5.48 3.27
CA ARG A 364 -13.87 4.75 2.69
C ARG A 364 -13.48 4.07 1.38
N ARG A 365 -12.72 4.75 0.52
CA ARG A 365 -12.23 4.18 -0.75
C ARG A 365 -11.33 2.98 -0.51
N PHE A 366 -10.46 3.04 0.49
CA PHE A 366 -9.57 1.94 0.82
C PHE A 366 -10.33 0.81 1.53
N GLY A 367 -11.07 1.10 2.60
CA GLY A 367 -11.76 0.10 3.42
C GLY A 367 -12.82 -0.70 2.65
N LEU A 368 -13.57 -0.04 1.75
CA LEU A 368 -14.57 -0.69 0.90
C LEU A 368 -14.02 -1.16 -0.45
N GLY A 369 -12.71 -1.04 -0.68
CA GLY A 369 -12.05 -1.53 -1.89
C GLY A 369 -11.85 -3.05 -1.88
N GLN A 370 -11.22 -3.54 -2.97
CA GLN A 370 -10.86 -4.96 -3.12
C GLN A 370 -9.35 -5.22 -2.98
N VAL A 371 -8.56 -4.15 -2.84
CA VAL A 371 -7.09 -4.19 -2.84
C VAL A 371 -6.58 -3.87 -1.46
N GLY A 372 -5.59 -4.62 -1.01
CA GLY A 372 -5.03 -4.55 0.33
C GLY A 372 -5.51 -5.69 1.23
N ASP A 373 -4.83 -5.90 2.33
CA ASP A 373 -5.16 -6.94 3.28
C ASP A 373 -6.50 -6.67 3.95
N ASP A 374 -7.30 -7.72 4.14
CA ASP A 374 -8.65 -7.63 4.68
C ASP A 374 -8.67 -6.99 6.07
N GLU A 375 -7.69 -7.33 6.92
CA GLU A 375 -7.53 -6.77 8.26
C GLU A 375 -7.24 -5.26 8.23
N VAL A 376 -6.30 -4.83 7.38
CA VAL A 376 -5.93 -3.42 7.25
C VAL A 376 -7.10 -2.59 6.69
N ARG A 377 -7.86 -3.15 5.75
CA ARG A 377 -9.08 -2.50 5.23
C ARG A 377 -10.17 -2.40 6.30
N MET A 378 -10.27 -3.43 7.16
CA MET A 378 -11.20 -3.40 8.30
C MET A 378 -10.81 -2.30 9.31
N GLN A 379 -9.52 -2.08 9.60
CA GLN A 379 -9.05 -0.97 10.45
C GLN A 379 -9.49 0.40 9.89
N ALA A 380 -9.45 0.58 8.57
CA ALA A 380 -9.95 1.81 7.95
C ALA A 380 -11.47 1.98 8.15
N LEU A 381 -12.26 0.90 8.10
CA LEU A 381 -13.70 0.94 8.35
C LEU A 381 -14.02 1.23 9.82
N TYR A 382 -13.27 0.64 10.77
CA TYR A 382 -13.41 0.99 12.18
C TYR A 382 -13.08 2.46 12.44
N GLY A 383 -12.06 3.01 11.76
CA GLY A 383 -11.78 4.45 11.83
C GLY A 383 -12.94 5.33 11.34
N LEU A 384 -13.70 4.87 10.35
CA LEU A 384 -14.92 5.56 9.90
C LEU A 384 -16.09 5.41 10.90
N LEU A 385 -16.24 4.24 11.52
CA LEU A 385 -17.23 3.99 12.55
C LEU A 385 -16.98 4.88 13.78
N GLU A 386 -15.75 4.90 14.30
CA GLU A 386 -15.32 5.76 15.42
C GLU A 386 -15.57 7.24 15.15
N ALA A 387 -15.39 7.68 13.89
CA ALA A 387 -15.65 9.04 13.45
C ALA A 387 -17.13 9.33 13.15
N GLY A 388 -18.05 8.37 13.35
CA GLY A 388 -19.47 8.49 13.03
C GLY A 388 -19.78 8.66 11.54
N GLN A 389 -18.87 8.22 10.67
CA GLN A 389 -19.02 8.25 9.21
C GLN A 389 -19.67 6.98 8.64
N ILE A 390 -19.75 5.95 9.46
CA ILE A 390 -20.54 4.73 9.28
C ILE A 390 -21.35 4.57 10.56
N ALA A 391 -22.66 4.32 10.46
CA ALA A 391 -23.49 4.04 11.62
C ALA A 391 -23.29 2.61 12.12
N GLN A 392 -23.51 2.36 13.42
CA GLN A 392 -23.33 1.03 14.04
C GLN A 392 -24.29 -0.03 13.47
N ASP A 393 -25.42 0.37 12.95
CA ASP A 393 -26.44 -0.49 12.33
C ASP A 393 -26.36 -0.47 10.80
N GLU A 394 -25.44 0.30 10.21
CA GLU A 394 -25.26 0.39 8.78
C GLU A 394 -24.66 -0.91 8.23
N THR A 395 -25.35 -1.53 7.30
CA THR A 395 -24.81 -2.67 6.55
C THR A 395 -23.92 -2.16 5.44
N VAL A 396 -22.63 -2.52 5.48
CA VAL A 396 -21.65 -2.18 4.45
C VAL A 396 -21.27 -3.44 3.67
N ARG A 397 -21.02 -3.25 2.37
CA ARG A 397 -20.53 -4.32 1.51
C ARG A 397 -19.00 -4.36 1.56
N PHE A 398 -18.45 -5.42 2.12
CA PHE A 398 -17.02 -5.62 2.34
C PHE A 398 -16.50 -6.78 1.49
N TRP A 399 -15.34 -6.59 0.86
CA TRP A 399 -14.64 -7.64 0.13
C TRP A 399 -13.79 -8.44 1.12
N ASN A 400 -14.10 -9.71 1.35
CA ASN A 400 -13.41 -10.59 2.29
C ASN A 400 -13.07 -11.92 1.64
N GLN A 401 -11.81 -12.34 1.67
CA GLN A 401 -11.32 -13.60 1.14
C GLN A 401 -11.79 -13.93 -0.29
N GLY A 402 -11.81 -12.92 -1.16
CA GLY A 402 -12.21 -13.09 -2.56
C GLY A 402 -13.71 -13.04 -2.86
N GLU A 403 -14.54 -12.70 -1.88
CA GLU A 403 -15.99 -12.60 -2.00
C GLU A 403 -16.54 -11.31 -1.40
N TRP A 404 -17.67 -10.83 -1.93
CA TRP A 404 -18.40 -9.73 -1.34
C TRP A 404 -19.32 -10.23 -0.24
N ARG A 405 -19.18 -9.69 0.98
CA ARG A 405 -20.04 -9.98 2.13
C ARG A 405 -20.68 -8.70 2.65
N GLU A 406 -21.90 -8.81 3.13
CA GLU A 406 -22.55 -7.74 3.87
C GLU A 406 -22.18 -7.89 5.34
N ILE A 407 -21.60 -6.83 5.92
CA ILE A 407 -21.18 -6.82 7.31
C ILE A 407 -21.77 -5.60 8.02
N GLN A 408 -21.98 -5.71 9.32
CA GLN A 408 -22.28 -4.61 10.21
C GLN A 408 -21.11 -4.42 11.17
N LEU A 409 -20.58 -3.19 11.21
CA LEU A 409 -19.51 -2.84 12.14
C LEU A 409 -20.15 -2.43 13.47
N ARG A 410 -19.59 -2.95 14.56
CA ARG A 410 -20.09 -2.64 15.91
C ARG A 410 -18.93 -2.21 16.79
N GLN A 411 -19.21 -1.23 17.63
CA GLN A 411 -18.30 -0.74 18.66
C GLN A 411 -18.86 -1.10 20.01
N TYR A 412 -18.00 -1.57 20.91
CA TYR A 412 -18.33 -1.85 22.29
C TYR A 412 -17.33 -1.15 23.21
N GLU A 413 -17.79 -0.87 24.42
CA GLU A 413 -16.98 -0.31 25.51
C GLU A 413 -16.59 -1.44 26.46
N VAL A 414 -15.33 -1.49 26.85
CA VAL A 414 -14.86 -2.38 27.94
C VAL A 414 -14.66 -1.53 29.18
N SER A 415 -15.41 -1.82 30.25
CA SER A 415 -15.39 -1.05 31.49
C SER A 415 -15.56 -1.97 32.70
N ASP A 416 -14.80 -1.72 33.74
CA ASP A 416 -14.86 -2.45 35.03
C ASP A 416 -15.94 -1.94 35.98
N GLU A 417 -16.74 -0.94 35.57
CA GLU A 417 -17.86 -0.49 36.36
C GLU A 417 -18.95 -1.56 36.48
N PRO A 418 -19.53 -1.73 37.68
CA PRO A 418 -20.60 -2.70 37.90
C PRO A 418 -21.81 -2.44 37.01
N LYS A 419 -22.41 -3.51 36.47
CA LYS A 419 -23.63 -3.46 35.67
C LYS A 419 -24.91 -3.57 36.49
N SER A 420 -24.83 -4.07 37.72
CA SER A 420 -25.96 -4.34 38.59
C SER A 420 -25.84 -3.61 39.91
N GLU A 421 -26.91 -2.98 40.34
CA GLU A 421 -27.00 -2.36 41.66
C GLU A 421 -27.83 -3.26 42.58
N TYR A 422 -27.23 -3.80 43.62
CA TYR A 422 -27.86 -4.62 44.63
C TYR A 422 -28.01 -3.87 45.97
N THR A 423 -29.00 -4.29 46.75
CA THR A 423 -29.05 -3.84 48.15
C THR A 423 -27.75 -4.20 48.86
N ARG A 424 -27.39 -3.44 49.87
CA ARG A 424 -26.15 -3.67 50.64
C ARG A 424 -26.06 -5.10 51.18
N GLU A 425 -27.21 -5.68 51.59
CA GLU A 425 -27.26 -7.04 52.16
C GLU A 425 -26.99 -8.10 51.08
N VAL A 426 -27.60 -7.97 49.90
CA VAL A 426 -27.36 -8.87 48.75
C VAL A 426 -25.92 -8.73 48.25
N ALA A 427 -25.41 -7.51 48.11
CA ALA A 427 -24.03 -7.27 47.73
C ALA A 427 -23.00 -7.89 48.68
N ASP A 428 -23.25 -7.83 50.03
CA ASP A 428 -22.41 -8.46 51.03
C ASP A 428 -22.41 -9.98 50.90
N LEU A 429 -23.58 -10.60 50.69
CA LEU A 429 -23.71 -12.04 50.47
C LEU A 429 -22.98 -12.47 49.17
N MET A 430 -23.14 -11.70 48.08
CA MET A 430 -22.45 -11.95 46.83
C MET A 430 -20.92 -11.91 46.98
N ASN A 431 -20.40 -10.85 47.63
CA ASN A 431 -18.98 -10.71 47.87
C ASN A 431 -18.40 -11.81 48.72
N ARG A 432 -19.09 -12.19 49.80
CA ARG A 432 -18.69 -13.31 50.67
C ARG A 432 -18.77 -14.64 49.92
N GLY A 433 -19.79 -14.84 49.11
CA GLY A 433 -19.93 -16.02 48.25
C GLY A 433 -18.75 -16.16 47.30
N LEU A 434 -18.35 -15.06 46.61
CA LEU A 434 -17.17 -15.03 45.73
C LEU A 434 -15.87 -15.32 46.49
N GLN A 435 -15.70 -14.76 47.72
CA GLN A 435 -14.53 -15.03 48.55
C GLN A 435 -14.46 -16.51 48.98
N SER A 436 -15.60 -17.13 49.31
CA SER A 436 -15.66 -18.55 49.65
C SER A 436 -15.35 -19.40 48.42
N PHE A 437 -15.86 -19.05 47.27
CA PHE A 437 -15.57 -19.70 45.98
C PHE A 437 -14.08 -19.65 45.62
N GLN A 438 -13.43 -18.50 45.81
CA GLN A 438 -11.97 -18.33 45.59
C GLN A 438 -11.11 -19.17 46.55
N ARG A 439 -11.66 -19.55 47.71
CA ARG A 439 -11.00 -20.44 48.69
C ARG A 439 -11.37 -21.91 48.51
N ASP A 440 -12.01 -22.29 47.39
CA ASP A 440 -12.53 -23.61 47.08
C ASP A 440 -13.60 -24.13 48.10
N ASP A 441 -14.15 -23.24 48.95
CA ASP A 441 -15.28 -23.60 49.82
C ASP A 441 -16.60 -23.45 49.04
N HIS A 442 -16.80 -24.41 48.13
CA HIS A 442 -17.97 -24.44 47.25
C HIS A 442 -19.29 -24.64 48.03
N ALA A 443 -19.27 -25.26 49.20
CA ALA A 443 -20.48 -25.47 49.99
C ALA A 443 -20.95 -24.17 50.64
N GLU A 444 -20.06 -23.38 51.23
CA GLU A 444 -20.37 -22.08 51.80
C GLU A 444 -20.72 -21.06 50.69
N ALA A 445 -20.02 -21.08 49.60
CA ALA A 445 -20.33 -20.22 48.43
C ALA A 445 -21.75 -20.49 47.92
N GLU A 446 -22.13 -21.74 47.73
CA GLU A 446 -23.49 -22.13 47.31
C GLU A 446 -24.55 -21.64 48.29
N ARG A 447 -24.32 -21.82 49.62
CA ARG A 447 -25.24 -21.35 50.65
C ARG A 447 -25.44 -19.82 50.61
N LEU A 448 -24.37 -19.07 50.39
CA LEU A 448 -24.41 -17.61 50.33
C LEU A 448 -25.11 -17.11 49.09
N PHE A 449 -24.86 -17.70 47.92
CA PHE A 449 -25.55 -17.31 46.66
C PHE A 449 -27.03 -17.68 46.69
N ARG A 450 -27.40 -18.86 47.26
CA ARG A 450 -28.83 -19.19 47.45
C ARG A 450 -29.50 -18.19 48.40
N ARG A 451 -28.82 -17.78 49.47
CA ARG A 451 -29.35 -16.77 50.36
C ARG A 451 -29.50 -15.41 49.72
N ALA A 452 -28.60 -15.05 48.80
CA ALA A 452 -28.74 -13.84 47.98
C ALA A 452 -30.00 -13.92 47.09
N LEU A 453 -30.27 -15.06 46.45
CA LEU A 453 -31.49 -15.31 45.66
C LEU A 453 -32.78 -15.34 46.48
N ASP A 454 -32.75 -15.78 47.73
CA ASP A 454 -33.88 -15.69 48.65
C ASP A 454 -34.28 -14.23 48.96
N LEU A 455 -33.29 -13.29 48.94
CA LEU A 455 -33.50 -11.89 49.19
C LEU A 455 -33.81 -11.10 47.92
N ASP A 456 -33.20 -11.51 46.84
CA ASP A 456 -33.35 -10.89 45.51
C ASP A 456 -33.40 -12.00 44.46
N PRO A 457 -34.60 -12.43 44.04
CA PRO A 457 -34.77 -13.47 43.04
C PRO A 457 -34.21 -13.08 41.65
N ASP A 458 -34.01 -11.76 41.39
CA ASP A 458 -33.49 -11.24 40.13
C ASP A 458 -31.96 -11.07 40.16
N ALA A 459 -31.27 -11.62 41.18
CA ALA A 459 -29.80 -11.60 41.25
C ALA A 459 -29.17 -12.59 40.27
N LYS A 460 -29.13 -12.18 38.98
CA LYS A 460 -28.62 -12.99 37.86
C LYS A 460 -27.20 -13.49 38.05
N GLU A 461 -26.33 -12.69 38.69
CA GLU A 461 -24.95 -13.10 39.01
C GLU A 461 -24.90 -14.24 40.05
N ALA A 462 -25.87 -14.31 40.99
CA ALA A 462 -25.97 -15.43 41.91
C ALA A 462 -26.34 -16.73 41.15
N CYS A 463 -27.26 -16.68 40.21
CA CYS A 463 -27.59 -17.80 39.34
C CYS A 463 -26.36 -18.27 38.54
N ASN A 464 -25.64 -17.34 37.90
CA ASN A 464 -24.43 -17.67 37.13
C ASN A 464 -23.35 -18.31 38.02
N ASN A 465 -23.11 -17.76 39.21
CA ASN A 465 -22.10 -18.27 40.13
C ASN A 465 -22.48 -19.68 40.69
N LEU A 466 -23.76 -19.94 40.98
CA LEU A 466 -24.26 -21.29 41.30
C LEU A 466 -24.03 -22.24 40.13
N GLY A 467 -24.35 -21.84 38.91
CA GLY A 467 -24.06 -22.64 37.74
C GLY A 467 -22.56 -22.99 37.62
N THR A 468 -21.67 -22.05 37.92
CA THR A 468 -20.21 -22.26 37.92
C THR A 468 -19.78 -23.25 39.02
N ILE A 469 -20.38 -23.17 40.21
CA ILE A 469 -20.14 -24.14 41.30
C ILE A 469 -20.55 -25.55 40.89
N TYR A 470 -21.74 -25.70 40.33
CA TYR A 470 -22.23 -27.00 39.83
C TYR A 470 -21.36 -27.55 38.68
N ALA A 471 -20.93 -26.70 37.77
CA ALA A 471 -20.00 -27.10 36.71
C ALA A 471 -18.69 -27.67 37.28
N ARG A 472 -18.10 -27.02 38.29
CA ARG A 472 -16.87 -27.49 38.96
C ARG A 472 -17.05 -28.82 39.73
N ARG A 473 -18.28 -29.19 40.07
CA ARG A 473 -18.62 -30.48 40.71
C ARG A 473 -19.07 -31.54 39.70
N ASP A 474 -18.91 -31.27 38.37
CA ASP A 474 -19.40 -32.14 37.31
C ASP A 474 -20.94 -32.34 37.29
N GLU A 475 -21.67 -31.48 38.01
CA GLU A 475 -23.14 -31.49 38.09
C GLU A 475 -23.73 -30.71 36.89
N HIS A 476 -23.40 -31.15 35.69
CA HIS A 476 -23.65 -30.42 34.42
C HIS A 476 -25.12 -30.05 34.16
N ARG A 477 -26.07 -30.90 34.62
CA ARG A 477 -27.49 -30.59 34.47
C ARG A 477 -27.90 -29.37 35.31
N GLN A 478 -27.51 -29.36 36.59
CA GLN A 478 -27.84 -28.24 37.48
C GLN A 478 -27.10 -26.96 37.09
N ALA A 479 -25.88 -27.10 36.56
CA ALA A 479 -25.14 -25.97 35.99
C ALA A 479 -25.90 -25.31 34.81
N ARG A 480 -26.36 -26.11 33.84
CA ARG A 480 -27.15 -25.62 32.68
C ARG A 480 -28.47 -24.98 33.17
N GLU A 481 -29.19 -25.58 34.14
CA GLU A 481 -30.41 -25.01 34.70
C GLU A 481 -30.16 -23.63 35.34
N MET A 482 -29.07 -23.44 36.06
CA MET A 482 -28.74 -22.17 36.70
C MET A 482 -28.27 -21.10 35.68
N PHE A 483 -27.50 -21.49 34.69
CA PHE A 483 -27.15 -20.57 33.59
C PHE A 483 -28.38 -20.12 32.79
N GLN A 484 -29.33 -21.05 32.57
CA GLN A 484 -30.59 -20.72 31.91
C GLN A 484 -31.43 -19.77 32.76
N ALA A 485 -31.53 -20.00 34.08
CA ALA A 485 -32.21 -19.08 35.00
C ALA A 485 -31.61 -17.67 34.97
N ALA A 486 -30.27 -17.57 34.90
CA ALA A 486 -29.62 -16.27 34.73
C ALA A 486 -30.02 -15.56 33.43
N LEU A 487 -30.22 -16.30 32.33
CA LEU A 487 -30.66 -15.76 31.06
C LEU A 487 -32.17 -15.45 30.99
N GLU A 488 -32.98 -16.09 31.81
CA GLU A 488 -34.40 -15.72 31.96
C GLU A 488 -34.54 -14.34 32.64
N ILE A 489 -33.61 -14.02 33.56
CA ILE A 489 -33.55 -12.71 34.23
C ILE A 489 -32.96 -11.64 33.26
N ASP A 490 -31.84 -11.96 32.66
CA ASP A 490 -31.17 -11.04 31.69
C ASP A 490 -30.76 -11.79 30.42
N PRO A 491 -31.52 -11.70 29.34
CA PRO A 491 -31.21 -12.38 28.08
C PRO A 491 -29.89 -11.96 27.43
N LEU A 492 -29.31 -10.80 27.80
CA LEU A 492 -28.03 -10.33 27.27
C LEU A 492 -26.85 -10.55 28.24
N TYR A 493 -27.07 -11.31 29.32
CA TYR A 493 -25.99 -11.57 30.25
C TYR A 493 -24.91 -12.48 29.61
N VAL A 494 -23.68 -11.93 29.53
CA VAL A 494 -22.60 -12.53 28.75
C VAL A 494 -22.10 -13.87 29.30
N LEU A 495 -21.80 -13.92 30.63
CA LEU A 495 -21.16 -15.08 31.22
C LEU A 495 -21.96 -16.38 31.10
N PRO A 496 -23.27 -16.44 31.44
CA PRO A 496 -24.04 -17.67 31.28
C PRO A 496 -24.21 -18.10 29.82
N ARG A 497 -24.26 -17.14 28.85
CA ARG A 497 -24.25 -17.49 27.42
C ARG A 497 -22.95 -18.15 27.00
N CYS A 498 -21.81 -17.60 27.42
CA CYS A 498 -20.50 -18.18 27.17
C CYS A 498 -20.34 -19.58 27.84
N ASN A 499 -20.84 -19.73 29.05
CA ASN A 499 -20.85 -21.03 29.75
C ASN A 499 -21.70 -22.07 28.99
N LEU A 500 -22.90 -21.72 28.55
CA LEU A 500 -23.75 -22.62 27.77
C LEU A 500 -23.14 -22.91 26.39
N ALA A 501 -22.54 -21.93 25.73
CA ALA A 501 -21.84 -22.13 24.45
C ALA A 501 -20.63 -23.06 24.63
N THR A 502 -19.94 -23.05 25.81
CA THR A 502 -18.89 -24.01 26.12
C THR A 502 -19.42 -25.44 26.07
N TYR A 503 -20.56 -25.72 26.74
CA TYR A 503 -21.17 -27.04 26.70
C TYR A 503 -21.57 -27.50 25.30
N LEU A 504 -22.08 -26.58 24.47
CA LEU A 504 -22.44 -26.87 23.07
C LEU A 504 -21.20 -27.24 22.25
N LEU A 505 -20.09 -26.50 22.43
CA LEU A 505 -18.83 -26.81 21.76
C LEU A 505 -18.22 -28.14 22.22
N ASP A 506 -18.38 -28.48 23.53
CA ASP A 506 -17.91 -29.76 24.07
C ASP A 506 -18.76 -30.94 23.53
N ASP A 507 -20.04 -30.67 23.17
CA ASP A 507 -20.95 -31.62 22.52
C ASP A 507 -20.81 -31.58 20.99
N ASP A 508 -19.82 -30.86 20.40
CA ASP A 508 -19.57 -30.68 18.97
C ASP A 508 -20.68 -29.90 18.22
N ASP A 509 -21.58 -29.25 18.95
CA ASP A 509 -22.66 -28.41 18.38
C ASP A 509 -22.18 -26.97 18.18
N VAL A 510 -21.40 -26.77 17.10
CA VAL A 510 -20.85 -25.45 16.75
C VAL A 510 -21.94 -24.47 16.34
N GLU A 511 -22.98 -24.92 15.61
CA GLU A 511 -24.09 -24.08 15.19
C GLU A 511 -24.93 -23.60 16.38
N GLY A 512 -25.18 -24.49 17.33
CA GLY A 512 -25.83 -24.15 18.60
C GLY A 512 -25.01 -23.13 19.42
N ALA A 513 -23.69 -23.29 19.48
CA ALA A 513 -22.81 -22.34 20.16
C ALA A 513 -22.84 -20.95 19.52
N ILE A 514 -22.82 -20.87 18.18
CA ILE A 514 -22.96 -19.60 17.43
C ILE A 514 -24.33 -18.97 17.75
N ALA A 515 -25.41 -19.72 17.68
CA ALA A 515 -26.76 -19.23 17.98
C ALA A 515 -26.89 -18.72 19.43
N MET A 516 -26.21 -19.39 20.39
CA MET A 516 -26.17 -18.98 21.79
C MET A 516 -25.48 -17.62 21.98
N LEU A 517 -24.42 -17.34 21.22
CA LEU A 517 -23.67 -16.07 21.30
C LEU A 517 -24.30 -14.94 20.45
N LEU A 518 -25.13 -15.24 19.46
CA LEU A 518 -25.68 -14.26 18.53
C LEU A 518 -26.32 -13.03 19.21
N PRO A 519 -27.13 -13.16 20.29
CA PRO A 519 -27.71 -12.01 20.97
C PRO A 519 -26.68 -11.07 21.62
N LEU A 520 -25.47 -11.57 21.94
CA LEU A 520 -24.39 -10.74 22.50
C LEU A 520 -23.87 -9.70 21.49
N ALA A 521 -24.21 -9.83 20.23
CA ALA A 521 -23.94 -8.81 19.22
C ALA A 521 -24.61 -7.46 19.55
N ASP A 522 -25.67 -7.43 20.37
CA ASP A 522 -26.35 -6.21 20.80
C ASP A 522 -25.81 -5.61 22.10
N VAL A 523 -24.82 -6.29 22.73
CA VAL A 523 -24.15 -5.77 23.93
C VAL A 523 -23.15 -4.69 23.52
N THR A 524 -23.36 -3.48 24.03
CA THR A 524 -22.50 -2.31 23.75
C THR A 524 -21.44 -2.07 24.83
N ARG A 525 -21.56 -2.73 25.99
CA ARG A 525 -20.65 -2.58 27.12
C ARG A 525 -20.32 -3.94 27.74
N PHE A 526 -19.07 -4.28 27.83
CA PHE A 526 -18.56 -5.50 28.44
C PHE A 526 -17.73 -5.18 29.67
N HIS A 527 -17.83 -6.03 30.70
CA HIS A 527 -16.79 -6.11 31.73
C HIS A 527 -15.55 -6.81 31.12
N PRO A 528 -14.29 -6.46 31.55
CA PRO A 528 -13.08 -7.09 30.99
C PRO A 528 -13.13 -8.62 30.95
N GLN A 529 -13.58 -9.25 32.04
CA GLN A 529 -13.73 -10.72 32.12
C GLN A 529 -14.79 -11.27 31.15
N GLU A 530 -15.90 -10.56 30.97
CA GLU A 530 -16.95 -10.95 30.05
C GLU A 530 -16.42 -10.89 28.60
N MET A 531 -15.71 -9.81 28.25
CA MET A 531 -15.11 -9.66 26.93
C MET A 531 -14.06 -10.74 26.65
N ALA A 532 -13.19 -11.01 27.61
CA ALA A 532 -12.18 -12.04 27.50
C ALA A 532 -12.79 -13.43 27.29
N PHE A 533 -13.83 -13.77 28.06
CA PHE A 533 -14.49 -15.06 27.94
C PHE A 533 -15.29 -15.16 26.60
N TYR A 534 -15.99 -14.12 26.23
CA TYR A 534 -16.68 -14.05 24.94
C TYR A 534 -15.72 -14.26 23.76
N ALA A 535 -14.60 -13.53 23.74
CA ALA A 535 -13.57 -13.65 22.70
C ALA A 535 -12.91 -15.04 22.71
N TYR A 536 -12.69 -15.64 23.88
CA TYR A 536 -12.20 -17.01 24.00
C TYR A 536 -13.15 -18.04 23.37
N ILE A 537 -14.47 -17.91 23.59
CA ILE A 537 -15.45 -18.81 22.95
C ILE A 537 -15.50 -18.59 21.45
N GLN A 538 -15.40 -17.36 20.97
CA GLN A 538 -15.27 -17.08 19.53
C GLN A 538 -14.03 -17.74 18.93
N ALA A 539 -12.88 -17.72 19.63
CA ALA A 539 -11.68 -18.41 19.19
C ALA A 539 -11.90 -19.93 19.09
N ARG A 540 -12.58 -20.54 20.05
CA ARG A 540 -12.93 -21.98 19.99
C ARG A 540 -13.83 -22.30 18.79
N ILE A 541 -14.84 -21.48 18.52
CA ILE A 541 -15.70 -21.61 17.34
C ILE A 541 -14.85 -21.52 16.06
N SER A 542 -13.97 -20.53 15.94
CA SER A 542 -13.08 -20.35 14.80
C SER A 542 -12.15 -21.54 14.58
N ILE A 543 -11.66 -22.18 15.66
CA ILE A 543 -10.85 -23.40 15.57
C ILE A 543 -11.66 -24.56 14.98
N HIS A 544 -12.91 -24.76 15.42
CA HIS A 544 -13.80 -25.77 14.84
C HIS A 544 -14.10 -25.51 13.36
N GLN A 545 -14.11 -24.24 12.94
CA GLN A 545 -14.27 -23.81 11.54
C GLN A 545 -12.96 -23.86 10.74
N GLU A 546 -11.85 -24.28 11.35
CA GLU A 546 -10.50 -24.30 10.77
C GLU A 546 -9.95 -22.89 10.40
N ASP A 547 -10.58 -21.81 10.92
CA ASP A 547 -10.12 -20.43 10.74
C ASP A 547 -9.16 -20.05 11.91
N TYR A 548 -7.92 -20.49 11.77
CA TYR A 548 -6.89 -20.31 12.79
C TYR A 548 -6.42 -18.85 12.93
N GLU A 549 -6.61 -18.03 11.92
CA GLU A 549 -6.27 -16.61 11.98
C GLU A 549 -7.32 -15.84 12.79
N ALA A 550 -8.60 -16.04 12.51
CA ALA A 550 -9.67 -15.49 13.33
C ALA A 550 -9.57 -15.98 14.79
N ALA A 551 -9.22 -17.25 15.01
CA ALA A 551 -9.00 -17.78 16.35
C ALA A 551 -7.87 -17.07 17.11
N ARG A 552 -6.73 -16.82 16.45
CA ARG A 552 -5.62 -16.08 17.05
C ARG A 552 -6.03 -14.66 17.41
N ASN A 553 -6.66 -13.94 16.50
CA ASN A 553 -7.09 -12.57 16.72
C ASN A 553 -8.10 -12.48 17.88
N ALA A 554 -9.01 -13.43 17.99
CA ALA A 554 -9.94 -13.51 19.11
C ALA A 554 -9.24 -13.79 20.47
N LEU A 555 -8.19 -14.65 20.49
CA LEU A 555 -7.40 -14.90 21.69
C LEU A 555 -6.57 -13.68 22.10
N GLU A 556 -5.98 -12.98 21.15
CA GLU A 556 -5.26 -11.73 21.41
C GLU A 556 -6.20 -10.66 21.97
N ALA A 557 -7.41 -10.52 21.44
CA ALA A 557 -8.44 -9.64 22.00
C ALA A 557 -8.89 -10.06 23.41
N ALA A 558 -8.96 -11.37 23.69
CA ALA A 558 -9.26 -11.85 25.04
C ALA A 558 -8.18 -11.45 26.06
N LEU A 559 -6.90 -11.54 25.66
CA LEU A 559 -5.76 -11.17 26.51
C LEU A 559 -5.58 -9.65 26.64
N GLU A 560 -5.96 -8.89 25.62
CA GLU A 560 -6.01 -7.43 25.70
C GLU A 560 -7.08 -6.97 26.70
N ALA A 561 -8.27 -7.58 26.66
CA ALA A 561 -9.36 -7.26 27.58
C ALA A 561 -9.04 -7.70 29.04
N TRP A 562 -8.41 -8.84 29.21
CA TRP A 562 -8.02 -9.37 30.52
C TRP A 562 -6.64 -10.03 30.48
N PRO A 563 -5.56 -9.28 30.74
CA PRO A 563 -4.20 -9.81 30.81
C PRO A 563 -4.07 -10.92 31.87
N GLY A 564 -3.42 -12.03 31.51
CA GLY A 564 -3.27 -13.20 32.38
C GLY A 564 -4.48 -14.14 32.40
N TYR A 565 -5.35 -14.11 31.39
CA TYR A 565 -6.41 -15.09 31.25
C TYR A 565 -5.83 -16.43 30.76
N GLU A 566 -5.51 -17.33 31.75
CA GLU A 566 -4.78 -18.58 31.54
C GLU A 566 -5.35 -19.45 30.40
N MET A 567 -6.68 -19.55 30.28
CA MET A 567 -7.32 -20.37 29.24
C MET A 567 -7.03 -19.84 27.83
N ALA A 568 -6.97 -18.52 27.66
CA ALA A 568 -6.64 -17.90 26.38
C ALA A 568 -5.14 -18.00 26.08
N GLU A 569 -4.28 -17.86 27.09
CA GLU A 569 -2.83 -18.03 26.95
C GLU A 569 -2.48 -19.45 26.51
N ASP A 570 -3.01 -20.49 27.22
CA ASP A 570 -2.78 -21.89 26.87
C ASP A 570 -3.28 -22.23 25.46
N LEU A 571 -4.47 -21.75 25.09
CA LEU A 571 -5.02 -22.02 23.76
C LEU A 571 -4.23 -21.30 22.65
N LEU A 572 -3.76 -20.08 22.90
CA LEU A 572 -2.92 -19.33 21.98
C LEU A 572 -1.56 -19.99 21.78
N GLU A 573 -0.93 -20.49 22.87
CA GLU A 573 0.33 -21.24 22.80
C GLU A 573 0.17 -22.53 21.97
N ARG A 574 -0.89 -23.28 22.20
CA ARG A 574 -1.21 -24.49 21.39
C ARG A 574 -1.43 -24.14 19.92
N LEU A 575 -2.13 -23.05 19.63
CA LEU A 575 -2.38 -22.59 18.27
C LEU A 575 -1.07 -22.18 17.57
N GLN A 576 -0.18 -21.49 18.28
CA GLN A 576 1.14 -21.08 17.77
C GLN A 576 2.03 -22.31 17.50
N ALA A 577 2.02 -23.29 18.37
CA ALA A 577 2.76 -24.56 18.18
C ALA A 577 2.26 -25.30 16.91
N LEU A 578 0.94 -25.38 16.72
CA LEU A 578 0.35 -25.95 15.48
C LEU A 578 0.71 -25.15 14.24
N SER A 579 0.73 -23.83 14.32
CA SER A 579 1.12 -22.96 13.19
C SER A 579 2.59 -23.12 12.84
N THR A 580 3.46 -23.28 13.82
CA THR A 580 4.91 -23.50 13.62
C THR A 580 5.17 -24.82 12.93
N ILE A 581 4.49 -25.89 13.32
CA ILE A 581 4.53 -27.20 12.67
C ILE A 581 4.02 -27.09 11.23
N ARG A 582 2.88 -26.43 11.01
CA ARG A 582 2.27 -26.24 9.68
C ARG A 582 3.15 -25.39 8.77
N THR A 583 3.78 -24.31 9.30
CA THR A 583 4.71 -23.45 8.56
C THR A 583 5.99 -24.19 8.19
N GLY A 584 6.52 -25.05 9.06
CA GLY A 584 7.64 -25.93 8.77
C GLY A 584 7.31 -26.90 7.63
N PHE A 585 6.16 -27.55 7.66
CA PHE A 585 5.68 -28.38 6.55
C PHE A 585 5.41 -27.55 5.28
N ARG A 586 4.76 -26.38 5.39
CA ARG A 586 4.50 -25.48 4.26
C ARG A 586 5.79 -25.04 3.56
N SER A 587 6.84 -24.68 4.31
CA SER A 587 8.14 -24.29 3.75
C SER A 587 8.85 -25.45 3.03
N LEU A 588 8.70 -26.68 3.52
CA LEU A 588 9.19 -27.89 2.85
C LEU A 588 8.42 -28.14 1.54
N PHE A 589 7.09 -28.03 1.56
CA PHE A 589 6.25 -28.15 0.37
C PHE A 589 6.51 -27.04 -0.65
N GLU A 590 6.71 -25.80 -0.22
CA GLU A 590 7.04 -24.68 -1.10
C GLU A 590 8.42 -24.84 -1.75
N ARG A 591 9.43 -25.33 -1.00
CA ARG A 591 10.73 -25.68 -1.58
C ARG A 591 10.62 -26.81 -2.60
N GLN A 592 9.78 -27.80 -2.33
CA GLN A 592 9.51 -28.89 -3.26
C GLN A 592 8.78 -28.36 -4.51
N ARG A 593 7.73 -27.56 -4.36
CA ARG A 593 7.01 -26.91 -5.47
C ARG A 593 7.93 -26.05 -6.33
N LYS A 594 8.81 -25.24 -5.73
CA LYS A 594 9.80 -24.44 -6.48
C LYS A 594 10.73 -25.31 -7.30
N ARG A 595 11.17 -26.45 -6.76
CA ARG A 595 12.01 -27.43 -7.50
C ARG A 595 11.23 -28.08 -8.64
N ASP A 596 10.00 -28.48 -8.41
CA ASP A 596 9.15 -29.11 -9.41
C ASP A 596 8.78 -28.13 -10.53
N ARG A 597 8.49 -26.86 -10.18
CA ARG A 597 8.29 -25.77 -11.13
C ARG A 597 9.54 -25.52 -12.01
N ALA A 598 10.70 -25.42 -11.40
CA ALA A 598 11.95 -25.24 -12.13
C ALA A 598 12.27 -26.43 -13.05
N LYS A 599 11.97 -27.64 -12.61
CA LYS A 599 12.13 -28.86 -13.41
C LYS A 599 11.15 -28.89 -14.59
N ARG A 600 9.88 -28.49 -14.37
CA ARG A 600 8.86 -28.39 -15.41
C ARG A 600 9.24 -27.38 -16.47
N LEU A 601 9.65 -26.18 -16.09
CA LEU A 601 10.13 -25.12 -17.01
C LEU A 601 11.30 -25.62 -17.88
N ARG A 602 12.26 -26.37 -17.32
CA ARG A 602 13.36 -26.97 -18.08
C ARG A 602 12.90 -28.07 -19.05
N LEU A 603 11.79 -28.74 -18.76
CA LEU A 603 11.26 -29.80 -19.66
C LEU A 603 10.43 -29.15 -20.79
N GLN A 604 9.72 -28.05 -20.52
CA GLN A 604 8.96 -27.30 -21.51
C GLN A 604 9.84 -26.73 -22.64
N THR A 605 11.07 -26.29 -22.32
CA THR A 605 12.02 -25.80 -23.33
C THR A 605 12.59 -26.87 -24.23
N LYS A 606 12.29 -28.16 -24.00
CA LYS A 606 12.75 -29.26 -24.85
C LYS A 606 11.85 -29.59 -26.05
N LEU A 607 10.65 -29.04 -26.06
CA LEU A 607 9.71 -29.20 -27.16
C LEU A 607 9.57 -27.85 -27.87
N SER A 608 10.11 -27.77 -29.10
CA SER A 608 10.18 -26.54 -29.86
C SER A 608 9.40 -26.67 -31.16
N THR A 609 8.07 -26.67 -31.08
CA THR A 609 7.17 -26.73 -32.23
C THR A 609 5.82 -26.13 -31.89
N LEU A 610 5.15 -25.47 -32.86
CA LEU A 610 3.78 -24.98 -32.74
C LEU A 610 2.73 -26.10 -32.83
N ASP A 611 3.11 -27.22 -33.44
CA ASP A 611 2.23 -28.32 -33.77
C ASP A 611 2.72 -29.63 -33.15
N PRO A 612 2.85 -29.75 -31.81
CA PRO A 612 3.32 -30.94 -31.15
C PRO A 612 2.33 -32.08 -31.31
N SER A 613 2.84 -33.29 -31.63
CA SER A 613 2.06 -34.53 -31.53
C SER A 613 2.05 -35.04 -30.08
N LEU A 614 1.10 -35.90 -29.74
CA LEU A 614 1.08 -36.61 -28.45
C LEU A 614 2.38 -37.40 -28.20
N ALA A 615 2.91 -38.04 -29.23
CA ALA A 615 4.13 -38.84 -29.15
C ALA A 615 5.38 -37.98 -28.83
N GLU A 616 5.41 -36.72 -29.21
CA GLU A 616 6.47 -35.77 -28.90
C GLU A 616 6.32 -35.11 -27.51
N ALA A 617 5.11 -34.79 -27.13
CA ALA A 617 4.81 -34.04 -25.91
C ALA A 617 4.80 -34.91 -24.63
N LEU A 618 4.12 -36.05 -24.67
CA LEU A 618 3.92 -36.91 -23.49
C LEU A 618 5.21 -37.55 -22.90
N PRO A 619 6.27 -37.83 -23.66
CA PRO A 619 7.55 -38.30 -23.08
C PRO A 619 8.20 -37.35 -22.07
N LEU A 620 7.87 -36.05 -22.15
CA LEU A 620 8.36 -35.01 -21.23
C LEU A 620 7.69 -35.08 -19.83
N TYR A 621 6.52 -35.76 -19.73
CA TYR A 621 5.79 -35.88 -18.48
C TYR A 621 6.44 -36.93 -17.55
N THR A 622 6.26 -36.74 -16.24
CA THR A 622 6.72 -37.72 -15.25
C THR A 622 5.82 -38.97 -15.25
N LYS A 623 6.32 -40.07 -14.65
CA LYS A 623 5.50 -41.28 -14.50
C LYS A 623 4.21 -41.02 -13.72
N ASP A 624 4.26 -40.19 -12.67
CA ASP A 624 3.10 -39.85 -11.83
C ASP A 624 2.02 -39.12 -12.62
N VAL A 625 2.43 -38.16 -13.48
CA VAL A 625 1.51 -37.44 -14.38
C VAL A 625 0.88 -38.40 -15.37
N LEU A 626 1.67 -39.24 -16.04
CA LEU A 626 1.17 -40.25 -16.98
C LEU A 626 0.25 -41.27 -16.31
N THR A 627 0.51 -41.66 -15.05
CA THR A 627 -0.39 -42.55 -14.30
C THR A 627 -1.73 -41.88 -14.01
N GLY A 628 -1.70 -40.57 -13.65
CA GLY A 628 -2.91 -39.78 -13.49
C GLY A 628 -3.72 -39.66 -14.77
N MET A 629 -3.05 -39.40 -15.91
CA MET A 629 -3.68 -39.38 -17.24
C MET A 629 -4.28 -40.73 -17.61
N ALA A 630 -3.57 -41.83 -17.41
CA ALA A 630 -4.05 -43.18 -17.70
C ALA A 630 -5.35 -43.53 -16.96
N ARG A 631 -5.50 -43.08 -15.71
CA ARG A 631 -6.74 -43.28 -14.93
C ARG A 631 -7.96 -42.60 -15.54
N VAL A 632 -7.78 -41.53 -16.28
CA VAL A 632 -8.87 -40.78 -16.91
C VAL A 632 -9.12 -41.23 -18.34
N ILE A 633 -8.04 -41.54 -19.06
CA ILE A 633 -8.10 -41.90 -20.49
C ILE A 633 -8.45 -43.37 -20.71
N LEU A 634 -7.86 -44.28 -19.92
CA LEU A 634 -8.04 -45.72 -20.09
C LEU A 634 -9.30 -46.23 -19.30
N PRO A 635 -10.42 -46.57 -19.96
CA PRO A 635 -11.70 -46.83 -19.28
C PRO A 635 -11.72 -48.14 -18.47
N TYR A 636 -10.91 -49.12 -18.82
CA TYR A 636 -10.98 -50.47 -18.25
C TYR A 636 -9.83 -50.87 -17.34
N GLY A 637 -9.01 -49.90 -16.89
CA GLY A 637 -7.86 -50.17 -16.05
C GLY A 637 -6.67 -50.70 -16.86
N GLY A 638 -5.83 -51.54 -16.26
CA GLY A 638 -4.65 -52.13 -16.94
C GLY A 638 -3.46 -51.20 -17.04
N TRP A 639 -3.41 -50.17 -16.24
CA TRP A 639 -2.32 -49.17 -16.12
C TRP A 639 -1.47 -49.37 -14.85
N SER A 640 -1.97 -50.18 -13.89
CA SER A 640 -1.25 -50.42 -12.64
C SER A 640 0.00 -51.30 -12.89
N GLY A 641 1.13 -50.87 -12.34
CA GLY A 641 2.40 -51.59 -12.45
C GLY A 641 3.19 -51.34 -13.73
N LEU A 642 2.64 -50.63 -14.71
CA LEU A 642 3.33 -50.37 -15.98
C LEU A 642 4.54 -49.44 -15.82
N ARG A 643 5.55 -49.61 -16.65
CA ARG A 643 6.68 -48.68 -16.78
C ARG A 643 6.27 -47.43 -17.55
N LYS A 644 7.06 -46.38 -17.45
CA LYS A 644 6.76 -45.07 -18.09
C LYS A 644 6.52 -45.21 -19.61
N GLY A 645 7.35 -45.98 -20.31
CA GLY A 645 7.20 -46.19 -21.75
C GLY A 645 5.90 -46.92 -22.12
N GLU A 646 5.54 -47.97 -21.39
CA GLU A 646 4.31 -48.75 -21.61
C GLU A 646 3.04 -47.90 -21.34
N LEU A 647 3.08 -47.03 -20.32
CA LEU A 647 2.00 -46.06 -20.05
C LEU A 647 1.81 -45.06 -21.20
N LEU A 648 2.93 -44.59 -21.72
CA LEU A 648 2.95 -43.62 -22.81
C LEU A 648 2.39 -44.22 -24.09
N GLU A 649 2.84 -45.42 -24.50
CA GLU A 649 2.36 -46.11 -25.67
C GLU A 649 0.81 -46.36 -25.58
N LYS A 650 0.33 -46.83 -24.44
CA LYS A 650 -1.10 -47.04 -24.22
C LYS A 650 -1.91 -45.75 -24.26
N ILE A 651 -1.43 -44.67 -23.63
CA ILE A 651 -2.16 -43.41 -23.64
C ILE A 651 -2.24 -42.81 -25.06
N VAL A 652 -1.12 -42.85 -25.80
CA VAL A 652 -1.08 -42.35 -27.18
C VAL A 652 -1.98 -43.16 -28.09
N GLU A 653 -1.94 -44.51 -27.96
CA GLU A 653 -2.78 -45.39 -28.78
C GLU A 653 -4.25 -45.20 -28.52
N GLU A 654 -4.68 -45.06 -27.23
CA GLU A 654 -6.05 -44.86 -26.85
C GLU A 654 -6.60 -43.51 -27.32
N LEU A 655 -5.81 -42.46 -27.25
CA LEU A 655 -6.21 -41.10 -27.69
C LEU A 655 -6.34 -40.97 -29.22
N LYS A 656 -5.87 -41.95 -30.02
CA LYS A 656 -6.14 -42.00 -31.46
C LYS A 656 -7.59 -42.41 -31.79
N HIS A 657 -8.30 -43.02 -30.85
CA HIS A 657 -9.68 -43.44 -31.06
C HIS A 657 -10.64 -42.28 -30.83
N ALA A 658 -11.42 -41.88 -31.85
CA ALA A 658 -12.34 -40.73 -31.80
C ALA A 658 -13.37 -40.85 -30.66
N ASN A 659 -13.91 -42.03 -30.42
CA ASN A 659 -14.88 -42.28 -29.33
C ASN A 659 -14.32 -42.03 -27.94
N ILE A 660 -13.02 -42.15 -27.73
CA ILE A 660 -12.37 -41.84 -26.46
C ILE A 660 -12.26 -40.31 -26.30
N VAL A 661 -11.84 -39.60 -27.35
CA VAL A 661 -11.77 -38.15 -27.36
C VAL A 661 -13.14 -37.52 -27.13
N GLU A 662 -14.18 -37.99 -27.82
CA GLU A 662 -15.56 -37.57 -27.65
C GLU A 662 -16.07 -37.77 -26.21
N ARG A 663 -15.76 -38.91 -25.60
CA ARG A 663 -16.07 -39.18 -24.19
C ARG A 663 -15.38 -38.18 -23.26
N LEU A 664 -14.11 -37.85 -23.51
CA LEU A 664 -13.35 -36.88 -22.71
C LEU A 664 -13.92 -35.47 -22.87
N VAL A 665 -14.33 -35.10 -24.09
CA VAL A 665 -14.96 -33.80 -24.39
C VAL A 665 -16.33 -33.68 -23.71
N ALA A 666 -17.13 -34.76 -23.71
CA ALA A 666 -18.43 -34.78 -23.05
C ALA A 666 -18.34 -34.50 -21.52
N GLN A 667 -17.20 -34.80 -20.90
CA GLN A 667 -16.95 -34.57 -19.47
C GLN A 667 -16.38 -33.18 -19.15
N LEU A 668 -16.13 -32.33 -20.15
CA LEU A 668 -15.61 -30.99 -19.95
C LEU A 668 -16.69 -30.04 -19.41
N SER A 669 -16.29 -29.18 -18.47
CA SER A 669 -17.10 -28.03 -18.04
C SER A 669 -17.21 -27.00 -19.16
N GLY A 670 -18.18 -26.07 -19.04
CA GLY A 670 -18.31 -24.96 -19.99
C GLY A 670 -17.04 -24.14 -20.16
N THR A 671 -16.34 -23.88 -19.07
CA THR A 671 -15.05 -23.13 -19.09
C THR A 671 -13.94 -23.92 -19.80
N GLU A 672 -13.84 -25.25 -19.55
CA GLU A 672 -12.83 -26.11 -20.19
C GLU A 672 -13.11 -26.23 -21.70
N ARG A 673 -14.39 -26.32 -22.12
CA ARG A 673 -14.77 -26.32 -23.53
C ARG A 673 -14.45 -25.01 -24.21
N ALA A 674 -14.75 -23.85 -23.58
CA ALA A 674 -14.45 -22.53 -24.10
C ALA A 674 -12.93 -22.32 -24.28
N ALA A 675 -12.13 -22.75 -23.29
CA ALA A 675 -10.68 -22.68 -23.37
C ALA A 675 -10.10 -23.52 -24.51
N LEU A 676 -10.55 -24.74 -24.65
CA LEU A 676 -10.12 -25.64 -25.71
C LEU A 676 -10.54 -25.17 -27.11
N TYR A 677 -11.77 -24.66 -27.24
CA TYR A 677 -12.26 -24.03 -28.47
C TYR A 677 -11.44 -22.83 -28.88
N GLN A 678 -11.08 -21.95 -27.94
CA GLN A 678 -10.27 -20.76 -28.21
C GLN A 678 -8.88 -21.12 -28.73
N VAL A 679 -8.22 -22.11 -28.12
CA VAL A 679 -6.91 -22.59 -28.61
C VAL A 679 -7.01 -23.15 -30.02
N LEU A 680 -8.07 -23.92 -30.33
CA LEU A 680 -8.33 -24.47 -31.66
C LEU A 680 -8.62 -23.39 -32.69
N ALA A 681 -9.40 -22.35 -32.32
CA ALA A 681 -9.73 -21.20 -33.18
C ALA A 681 -8.49 -20.34 -33.48
N SER A 682 -7.52 -20.30 -32.57
CA SER A 682 -6.24 -19.61 -32.74
C SER A 682 -5.20 -20.41 -33.56
N GLY A 683 -5.62 -21.42 -34.31
CA GLY A 683 -4.71 -22.23 -35.10
C GLY A 683 -4.21 -23.52 -34.40
N GLY A 684 -4.77 -23.82 -33.24
CA GLY A 684 -4.39 -25.00 -32.42
C GLY A 684 -3.30 -24.71 -31.38
N HIS A 685 -2.90 -23.46 -31.23
CA HIS A 685 -1.94 -23.00 -30.24
C HIS A 685 -2.23 -21.53 -29.84
N MET A 686 -1.78 -21.12 -28.66
CA MET A 686 -1.81 -19.71 -28.21
C MET A 686 -0.69 -19.49 -27.16
N SER A 687 -0.35 -18.20 -26.90
CA SER A 687 0.64 -17.92 -25.87
C SER A 687 0.21 -18.42 -24.51
N TRP A 688 1.13 -19.00 -23.75
CA TRP A 688 0.84 -19.52 -22.42
C TRP A 688 0.31 -18.43 -21.47
N HIS A 689 0.88 -17.21 -21.57
CA HIS A 689 0.41 -16.06 -20.79
C HIS A 689 -1.00 -15.61 -21.19
N GLY A 690 -1.33 -15.69 -22.48
CA GLY A 690 -2.69 -15.38 -22.96
C GLY A 690 -3.72 -16.37 -22.43
N PHE A 691 -3.36 -17.66 -22.37
CA PHE A 691 -4.22 -18.69 -21.78
C PHE A 691 -4.36 -18.51 -20.28
N ASP A 692 -3.24 -18.26 -19.57
CA ASP A 692 -3.22 -18.04 -18.13
C ASP A 692 -4.11 -16.85 -17.71
N ALA A 693 -4.00 -15.72 -18.41
CA ALA A 693 -4.79 -14.52 -18.11
C ALA A 693 -6.31 -14.72 -18.21
N GLN A 694 -6.77 -15.70 -19.01
CA GLN A 694 -8.21 -15.95 -19.24
C GLN A 694 -8.75 -17.14 -18.44
N TYR A 695 -7.95 -18.19 -18.26
CA TYR A 695 -8.40 -19.48 -17.74
C TYR A 695 -7.60 -19.99 -16.55
N GLY A 696 -6.55 -19.23 -16.15
CA GLY A 696 -5.63 -19.63 -15.10
C GLY A 696 -4.65 -20.75 -15.51
N ASN A 697 -3.60 -20.94 -14.71
CA ASN A 697 -2.58 -21.94 -14.93
C ASN A 697 -2.52 -22.97 -13.80
N ASP A 698 -1.72 -24.04 -13.97
CA ASP A 698 -1.53 -25.13 -13.01
C ASP A 698 -0.11 -25.18 -12.40
N LEU A 699 0.61 -24.05 -12.39
CA LEU A 699 1.99 -24.00 -11.86
C LEU A 699 2.05 -24.20 -10.35
N GLU A 700 1.02 -23.78 -9.63
CA GLU A 700 0.92 -23.95 -8.18
C GLU A 700 0.28 -25.29 -7.77
N GLU A 701 -0.21 -26.07 -8.72
CA GLU A 701 -0.79 -27.37 -8.45
C GLU A 701 0.28 -28.49 -8.35
N SER A 702 -0.04 -29.52 -7.56
CA SER A 702 0.80 -30.70 -7.44
C SER A 702 0.87 -31.44 -8.77
N GLN A 703 2.07 -31.81 -9.21
CA GLN A 703 2.29 -32.66 -10.38
C GLN A 703 2.18 -34.17 -10.05
N HIS A 704 1.79 -34.55 -8.83
CA HIS A 704 1.52 -35.93 -8.43
C HIS A 704 0.06 -36.31 -8.74
N TRP A 705 -0.33 -36.24 -10.02
CA TRP A 705 -1.72 -36.51 -10.48
C TRP A 705 -2.19 -37.94 -10.20
N GLN A 706 -1.28 -38.81 -9.84
CA GLN A 706 -1.63 -40.12 -9.30
C GLN A 706 -2.46 -40.03 -8.02
N TYR A 707 -2.24 -39.01 -7.18
CA TYR A 707 -2.89 -38.83 -5.88
C TYR A 707 -3.78 -37.59 -5.83
N HIS A 708 -3.44 -36.55 -6.58
CA HIS A 708 -4.11 -35.24 -6.56
C HIS A 708 -4.60 -34.87 -7.97
N LYS A 709 -5.90 -34.84 -8.18
CA LYS A 709 -6.48 -34.35 -9.44
C LYS A 709 -6.29 -32.82 -9.55
N PRO A 710 -5.86 -32.29 -10.71
CA PRO A 710 -5.79 -30.86 -10.92
C PRO A 710 -7.16 -30.20 -10.83
N LYS A 711 -7.18 -28.98 -10.31
CA LYS A 711 -8.40 -28.18 -10.10
C LYS A 711 -8.55 -27.07 -11.15
N THR A 712 -7.44 -26.56 -11.70
CA THR A 712 -7.44 -25.50 -12.71
C THR A 712 -7.87 -26.01 -14.09
N THR A 713 -8.35 -25.10 -14.93
CA THR A 713 -8.73 -25.39 -16.32
C THR A 713 -7.57 -25.98 -17.12
N MET A 714 -6.37 -25.35 -17.02
CA MET A 714 -5.16 -25.85 -17.68
C MET A 714 -4.79 -27.26 -17.21
N GLY A 715 -4.74 -27.48 -15.91
CA GLY A 715 -4.38 -28.77 -15.34
C GLY A 715 -5.36 -29.90 -15.74
N ARG A 716 -6.66 -29.62 -15.76
CA ARG A 716 -7.70 -30.59 -16.15
C ARG A 716 -7.66 -30.94 -17.63
N LEU A 717 -7.39 -29.98 -18.51
CA LEU A 717 -7.20 -30.23 -19.95
C LEU A 717 -5.92 -31.05 -20.19
N ARG A 718 -4.84 -30.72 -19.49
CA ARG A 718 -3.58 -31.48 -19.57
C ARG A 718 -3.72 -32.90 -19.02
N LEU A 719 -4.46 -33.11 -17.93
CA LEU A 719 -4.75 -34.43 -17.36
C LEU A 719 -5.43 -35.36 -18.37
N ARG A 720 -6.25 -34.79 -19.26
CA ARG A 720 -6.93 -35.51 -20.33
C ARG A 720 -6.14 -35.66 -21.62
N GLY A 721 -4.94 -35.09 -21.69
CA GLY A 721 -4.08 -35.06 -22.88
C GLY A 721 -4.61 -34.16 -24.00
N LEU A 722 -5.60 -33.29 -23.71
CA LEU A 722 -6.21 -32.38 -24.68
C LEU A 722 -5.43 -31.06 -24.87
N LEU A 723 -4.53 -30.77 -23.95
CA LEU A 723 -3.67 -29.59 -23.99
C LEU A 723 -2.24 -30.01 -23.58
N VAL A 724 -1.24 -29.46 -24.26
CA VAL A 724 0.17 -29.64 -23.97
C VAL A 724 0.90 -28.31 -23.99
N GLU A 725 2.11 -28.28 -23.45
CA GLU A 725 2.95 -27.10 -23.42
C GLU A 725 4.14 -27.27 -24.36
N THR A 726 4.52 -26.17 -25.03
CA THR A 726 5.62 -26.14 -25.97
C THR A 726 6.33 -24.77 -25.90
N THR A 727 7.50 -24.63 -26.51
CA THR A 727 8.24 -23.37 -26.57
C THR A 727 8.60 -23.08 -28.01
N VAL A 728 8.32 -21.88 -28.49
CA VAL A 728 8.69 -21.45 -29.84
C VAL A 728 9.29 -20.05 -29.74
N ASP A 729 10.47 -19.84 -30.33
CA ASP A 729 11.22 -18.57 -30.27
C ASP A 729 11.38 -18.03 -28.84
N ASP A 730 11.71 -18.93 -27.89
CA ASP A 730 11.81 -18.66 -26.46
C ASP A 730 10.50 -18.21 -25.78
N GLU A 731 9.37 -18.24 -26.46
CA GLU A 731 8.04 -17.98 -25.90
C GLU A 731 7.34 -19.29 -25.55
N LEU A 732 6.79 -19.35 -24.34
CA LEU A 732 6.02 -20.49 -23.85
C LEU A 732 4.62 -20.46 -24.44
N MET A 733 4.20 -21.57 -25.04
CA MET A 733 2.92 -21.74 -25.72
C MET A 733 2.14 -22.90 -25.08
N VAL A 734 0.83 -22.83 -25.19
CA VAL A 734 -0.06 -23.99 -25.03
C VAL A 734 -0.59 -24.41 -26.39
N ALA A 735 -0.66 -25.72 -26.61
CA ALA A 735 -1.11 -26.26 -27.89
C ALA A 735 -2.04 -27.45 -27.69
N VAL A 736 -3.02 -27.57 -28.56
CA VAL A 736 -3.76 -28.82 -28.76
C VAL A 736 -2.91 -29.76 -29.61
N PRO A 737 -2.64 -30.99 -29.15
CA PRO A 737 -1.85 -31.95 -29.94
C PRO A 737 -2.38 -32.07 -31.35
N LEU A 738 -1.45 -32.11 -32.31
CA LEU A 738 -1.80 -32.18 -33.76
C LEU A 738 -2.74 -33.34 -34.07
N ASP A 739 -2.45 -34.51 -33.45
CA ASP A 739 -3.21 -35.77 -33.61
C ASP A 739 -4.69 -35.63 -33.21
N LEU A 740 -5.06 -34.67 -32.36
CA LEU A 740 -6.40 -34.52 -31.80
C LEU A 740 -7.21 -33.40 -32.44
N ARG A 741 -6.59 -32.48 -33.20
CA ARG A 741 -7.26 -31.25 -33.66
C ARG A 741 -8.49 -31.47 -34.52
N GLN A 742 -8.44 -32.48 -35.39
CA GLN A 742 -9.59 -32.77 -36.28
C GLN A 742 -10.77 -33.28 -35.47
N VAL A 743 -10.60 -34.33 -34.68
CA VAL A 743 -11.65 -34.93 -33.87
C VAL A 743 -12.24 -33.92 -32.88
N LEU A 744 -11.39 -33.06 -32.28
CA LEU A 744 -11.84 -32.04 -31.32
C LEU A 744 -12.65 -30.94 -31.99
N ARG A 745 -12.32 -30.54 -33.24
CA ARG A 745 -13.15 -29.58 -33.99
C ARG A 745 -14.53 -30.13 -34.27
N GLU A 746 -14.59 -31.37 -34.68
CA GLU A 746 -15.88 -32.07 -34.96
C GLU A 746 -16.70 -32.19 -33.66
N SER A 747 -16.11 -32.66 -32.56
CA SER A 747 -16.77 -32.87 -31.27
C SER A 747 -17.23 -31.59 -30.53
N LEU A 748 -16.58 -30.46 -30.79
CA LEU A 748 -16.92 -29.17 -30.15
C LEU A 748 -17.92 -28.32 -30.95
N THR A 749 -18.16 -28.65 -32.26
CA THR A 749 -19.14 -27.98 -33.09
C THR A 749 -20.52 -28.60 -32.99
N GLU A 750 -20.66 -29.83 -32.50
CA GLU A 750 -21.95 -30.54 -32.33
C GLU A 750 -22.62 -30.29 -30.95
N ALA A 751 -22.01 -29.53 -30.07
CA ALA A 751 -22.49 -29.19 -28.71
C ALA A 751 -22.71 -27.68 -28.52
#